data_d1643c82fa39ffe284bff982d251f86c
#
_entry.id   d1643c82fa39ffe284bff982d251f86c
#
_cell.length_a   1.000
_cell.length_b   1.000
_cell.length_c   1.000
_cell.angle_alpha   90.00
_cell.angle_beta   90.00
_cell.angle_gamma   90.00
#
_symmetry.space_group_name_H-M   'P 1'
#
loop_
_entity.id
_entity.type
_entity.pdbx_description
1 polymer ?
#
loop_
_entity_poly.entity_id
_entity_poly.type
_entity_poly.pdbx_seq_one_letter_code
_entity_poly.pdbx_strand_id
1 'polypeptide(L)'
;MSFLPLLLEVGCEELPAAEQAQLRHSMVEVATRLFEDAGIDYGEIRPFLTPRRLALYIPTLAQQTRAEEELRRGPAVERAFVDGKATPAAEGFARSCGVRVEELERLETEKGTVLAWRQRRPAQPVAALLPTLATRWVEALPLRKRMRWGSRSESFSRPLRWLLLRFGEESLAWQAFGLQSEAHSFGHRVHHPGPVPFVHPEAYEKALLQARVRANWEERRTYIAREAQRLAGELDCQPLLSDALLDEITGLCEWPVALAGGFAEEYLRIPEEVLVTVMIQHQRYIPLRSASGKLAAKYLFLANLESRDPRVVIHGNNRVLRARLADAAFFWDQDRQQALEARRPALDAISFQEGLGSIGDKVRRLLLLVETLATTLGADAQTCRRAAALCKCDLLTGMVGEFPELQGIMGGHYARHDGEPAAVAAAIASQYQPAGREDAIPASAAGQVLALADRIDTLFGFFTLGKIPTGDRDPFALRRAALGILRIALEGGRYLSLRQLVAAAAQQHGASAVQAAEVSSKLAEFFGERLRVIFREEGFSADQVAAVLAVAADDPLDARQRLERLSVFLANDPRADDLAALIKRVGNLLRKEESTSVGLQSERLVEAAEKDLCNAWLSIRDAVMSALSERDYQQALSQLATLHDPVDRFFAEVMVLCEDPDLRRQRLALLQELQGAFLRIADFSLLQGRG
;
A
#
# COMPACT_ATOMS: atom_id res chain seq x y z
N MET A 1 -18.32 -24.00 -29.06
CA MET A 1 -17.10 -24.59 -28.42
C MET A 1 -17.56 -25.54 -27.35
N SER A 2 -16.89 -26.68 -27.20
CA SER A 2 -17.16 -27.62 -26.09
C SER A 2 -16.27 -27.29 -24.92
N PHE A 3 -16.76 -27.46 -23.69
CA PHE A 3 -16.09 -27.16 -22.45
C PHE A 3 -15.99 -28.41 -21.58
N LEU A 4 -14.92 -28.52 -20.82
CA LEU A 4 -14.70 -29.56 -19.82
C LEU A 4 -14.22 -28.92 -18.51
N PRO A 5 -14.45 -29.55 -17.35
CA PRO A 5 -13.88 -29.06 -16.09
C PRO A 5 -12.39 -29.35 -16.02
N LEU A 6 -11.62 -28.38 -15.49
CA LEU A 6 -10.20 -28.52 -15.18
C LEU A 6 -10.00 -28.59 -13.68
N LEU A 7 -9.15 -29.50 -13.23
CA LEU A 7 -8.55 -29.49 -11.91
C LEU A 7 -7.03 -29.60 -12.02
N LEU A 8 -6.35 -28.60 -11.48
CA LEU A 8 -4.90 -28.53 -11.31
C LEU A 8 -4.58 -28.51 -9.82
N GLU A 9 -3.74 -29.41 -9.33
CA GLU A 9 -3.27 -29.38 -7.93
C GLU A 9 -1.77 -29.59 -7.85
N VAL A 10 -1.15 -28.85 -6.94
CA VAL A 10 0.24 -29.01 -6.51
C VAL A 10 0.26 -29.22 -5.00
N GLY A 11 0.75 -30.38 -4.58
CA GLY A 11 0.95 -30.69 -3.18
C GLY A 11 2.37 -30.40 -2.72
N CYS A 12 2.53 -29.89 -1.51
CA CYS A 12 3.82 -29.50 -0.97
C CYS A 12 3.93 -29.76 0.54
N GLU A 13 5.11 -29.54 1.10
CA GLU A 13 5.26 -29.39 2.55
C GLU A 13 4.65 -28.07 3.00
N GLU A 14 4.48 -27.85 4.32
CA GLU A 14 3.68 -26.78 4.88
C GLU A 14 4.15 -25.37 4.45
N LEU A 15 3.29 -24.68 3.72
CA LEU A 15 3.49 -23.30 3.28
C LEU A 15 3.44 -22.32 4.47
N PRO A 16 4.23 -21.23 4.44
CA PRO A 16 4.13 -20.19 5.44
C PRO A 16 2.73 -19.57 5.47
N ALA A 17 2.08 -19.57 6.63
CA ALA A 17 0.69 -19.10 6.76
C ALA A 17 0.52 -17.62 6.34
N ALA A 18 1.47 -16.76 6.70
CA ALA A 18 1.42 -15.33 6.41
C ALA A 18 1.43 -14.97 4.91
N GLU A 19 1.78 -15.90 4.03
CA GLU A 19 1.79 -15.68 2.58
C GLU A 19 0.50 -16.15 1.91
N GLN A 20 -0.27 -17.02 2.56
CA GLN A 20 -1.34 -17.75 1.91
C GLN A 20 -2.54 -16.88 1.52
N ALA A 21 -2.93 -15.92 2.35
CA ALA A 21 -4.06 -15.06 2.05
C ALA A 21 -3.87 -14.27 0.74
N GLN A 22 -2.67 -13.70 0.53
CA GLN A 22 -2.34 -13.01 -0.73
C GLN A 22 -2.12 -13.99 -1.88
N LEU A 23 -1.46 -15.12 -1.62
CA LEU A 23 -1.16 -16.14 -2.63
C LEU A 23 -2.43 -16.65 -3.31
N ARG A 24 -3.53 -16.80 -2.56
CA ARG A 24 -4.83 -17.21 -3.09
C ARG A 24 -5.34 -16.31 -4.22
N HIS A 25 -5.24 -15.00 -4.08
CA HIS A 25 -5.61 -14.06 -5.14
C HIS A 25 -4.67 -14.16 -6.34
N SER A 26 -3.37 -14.23 -6.08
CA SER A 26 -2.37 -14.35 -7.14
C SER A 26 -2.47 -15.65 -7.92
N MET A 27 -2.96 -16.75 -7.31
CA MET A 27 -3.23 -18.01 -8.02
C MET A 27 -4.23 -17.80 -9.16
N VAL A 28 -5.31 -17.04 -8.91
CA VAL A 28 -6.34 -16.71 -9.90
C VAL A 28 -5.80 -15.75 -10.96
N GLU A 29 -5.15 -14.65 -10.55
CA GLU A 29 -4.60 -13.64 -11.46
C GLU A 29 -3.59 -14.24 -12.44
N VAL A 30 -2.70 -15.11 -11.97
CA VAL A 30 -1.71 -15.77 -12.82
C VAL A 30 -2.39 -16.72 -13.80
N ALA A 31 -3.38 -17.50 -13.35
CA ALA A 31 -4.12 -18.43 -14.23
C ALA A 31 -4.90 -17.66 -15.31
N THR A 32 -5.62 -16.60 -14.93
CA THR A 32 -6.34 -15.70 -15.84
C THR A 32 -5.44 -15.21 -16.96
N ARG A 33 -4.31 -14.61 -16.61
CA ARG A 33 -3.34 -14.10 -17.60
C ARG A 33 -2.82 -15.21 -18.51
N LEU A 34 -2.49 -16.39 -17.97
CA LEU A 34 -1.97 -17.49 -18.77
C LEU A 34 -3.00 -18.05 -19.77
N PHE A 35 -4.28 -18.10 -19.40
CA PHE A 35 -5.35 -18.55 -20.30
C PHE A 35 -5.67 -17.49 -21.35
N GLU A 36 -5.67 -16.21 -20.98
CA GLU A 36 -5.85 -15.09 -21.92
C GLU A 36 -4.72 -15.07 -22.96
N ASP A 37 -3.46 -15.16 -22.52
CA ASP A 37 -2.28 -15.21 -23.39
C ASP A 37 -2.28 -16.43 -24.34
N ALA A 38 -2.90 -17.53 -23.90
CA ALA A 38 -3.02 -18.76 -24.68
C ALA A 38 -4.28 -18.79 -25.58
N GLY A 39 -5.13 -17.77 -25.53
CA GLY A 39 -6.40 -17.72 -26.26
C GLY A 39 -7.41 -18.81 -25.84
N ILE A 40 -7.45 -19.14 -24.55
CA ILE A 40 -8.33 -20.19 -23.99
C ILE A 40 -9.53 -19.50 -23.32
N ASP A 41 -10.76 -19.89 -23.70
CA ASP A 41 -11.96 -19.45 -23.03
C ASP A 41 -12.19 -20.26 -21.75
N TYR A 42 -12.50 -19.57 -20.64
CA TYR A 42 -12.68 -20.19 -19.33
C TYR A 42 -13.85 -19.51 -18.58
N GLY A 43 -14.44 -20.26 -17.66
CA GLY A 43 -15.42 -19.75 -16.71
C GLY A 43 -14.80 -19.34 -15.38
N GLU A 44 -15.57 -19.47 -14.29
CA GLU A 44 -15.10 -19.14 -12.95
C GLU A 44 -13.86 -19.95 -12.55
N ILE A 45 -12.83 -19.29 -12.03
CA ILE A 45 -11.63 -19.94 -11.47
C ILE A 45 -11.79 -20.00 -9.95
N ARG A 46 -11.90 -21.19 -9.39
CA ARG A 46 -12.04 -21.43 -7.95
C ARG A 46 -10.70 -21.89 -7.37
N PRO A 47 -10.03 -21.07 -6.55
CA PRO A 47 -8.80 -21.48 -5.87
C PRO A 47 -9.10 -22.27 -4.62
N PHE A 48 -8.35 -23.36 -4.41
CA PHE A 48 -8.27 -24.09 -3.16
C PHE A 48 -6.86 -23.96 -2.61
N LEU A 49 -6.73 -23.57 -1.36
CA LEU A 49 -5.44 -23.36 -0.72
C LEU A 49 -5.47 -23.86 0.72
N THR A 50 -4.53 -24.74 1.03
CA THR A 50 -4.29 -25.23 2.40
C THR A 50 -2.80 -25.12 2.71
N PRO A 51 -2.35 -25.38 3.96
CA PRO A 51 -0.91 -25.46 4.27
C PRO A 51 -0.11 -26.33 3.30
N ARG A 52 -0.69 -27.38 2.74
CA ARG A 52 0.02 -28.42 1.99
C ARG A 52 -0.39 -28.55 0.53
N ARG A 53 -1.26 -27.67 0.01
CA ARG A 53 -1.72 -27.73 -1.39
C ARG A 53 -2.16 -26.39 -1.93
N LEU A 54 -1.97 -26.24 -3.24
CA LEU A 54 -2.53 -25.20 -4.06
C LEU A 54 -3.30 -25.88 -5.20
N ALA A 55 -4.57 -25.54 -5.39
CA ALA A 55 -5.32 -26.12 -6.49
C ALA A 55 -6.23 -25.07 -7.15
N LEU A 56 -6.50 -25.27 -8.44
CA LEU A 56 -7.47 -24.51 -9.22
C LEU A 56 -8.51 -25.48 -9.78
N TYR A 57 -9.76 -25.16 -9.55
CA TYR A 57 -10.89 -25.82 -10.19
C TYR A 57 -11.60 -24.83 -11.11
N ILE A 58 -11.77 -25.22 -12.36
CA ILE A 58 -12.46 -24.41 -13.39
C ILE A 58 -13.55 -25.29 -13.97
N PRO A 59 -14.82 -25.02 -13.66
CA PRO A 59 -15.94 -25.82 -14.12
C PRO A 59 -16.07 -25.92 -15.64
N THR A 60 -15.69 -24.87 -16.33
CA THR A 60 -15.82 -24.76 -17.78
C THR A 60 -14.54 -24.18 -18.39
N LEU A 61 -13.74 -25.02 -19.01
CA LEU A 61 -12.57 -24.63 -19.79
C LEU A 61 -12.74 -25.14 -21.24
N ALA A 62 -12.49 -24.30 -22.22
CA ALA A 62 -12.62 -24.66 -23.61
C ALA A 62 -11.70 -25.81 -24.01
N GLN A 63 -12.17 -26.74 -24.85
CA GLN A 63 -11.34 -27.86 -25.34
C GLN A 63 -10.37 -27.45 -26.46
N GLN A 64 -10.61 -26.32 -27.09
CA GLN A 64 -9.78 -25.76 -28.16
C GLN A 64 -9.46 -24.30 -27.83
N THR A 65 -8.28 -23.83 -28.20
CA THR A 65 -7.95 -22.41 -28.17
C THR A 65 -8.77 -21.64 -29.20
N ARG A 66 -8.86 -20.33 -29.07
CA ARG A 66 -9.40 -19.47 -30.14
C ARG A 66 -8.52 -19.59 -31.37
N ALA A 67 -9.15 -19.66 -32.53
CA ALA A 67 -8.42 -19.43 -33.79
C ALA A 67 -8.14 -17.92 -33.89
N GLU A 68 -6.90 -17.54 -33.94
CA GLU A 68 -6.48 -16.14 -34.03
C GLU A 68 -5.97 -15.82 -35.43
N GLU A 69 -6.37 -14.67 -35.96
CA GLU A 69 -5.74 -14.05 -37.10
C GLU A 69 -4.84 -12.89 -36.63
N GLU A 70 -3.54 -13.11 -36.64
CA GLU A 70 -2.58 -12.05 -36.37
C GLU A 70 -2.27 -11.29 -37.68
N LEU A 71 -2.67 -10.01 -37.73
CA LEU A 71 -2.37 -9.15 -38.87
C LEU A 71 -1.04 -8.42 -38.63
N ARG A 72 0.03 -8.87 -39.29
CA ARG A 72 1.30 -8.16 -39.31
C ARG A 72 1.32 -7.14 -40.46
N ARG A 73 1.60 -5.88 -40.08
CA ARG A 73 1.73 -4.78 -41.05
C ARG A 73 3.20 -4.59 -41.42
N GLY A 74 3.48 -4.53 -42.70
CA GLY A 74 4.80 -4.35 -43.29
C GLY A 74 5.02 -2.95 -43.89
N PRO A 75 6.01 -2.80 -44.78
CA PRO A 75 6.33 -1.54 -45.45
C PRO A 75 5.21 -1.11 -46.40
N ALA A 76 5.15 0.22 -46.67
CA ALA A 76 4.26 0.76 -47.67
C ALA A 76 4.54 0.13 -49.08
N VAL A 77 3.49 -0.17 -49.83
CA VAL A 77 3.60 -0.85 -51.13
C VAL A 77 4.49 -0.09 -52.10
N GLU A 78 4.48 1.23 -52.07
CA GLU A 78 5.34 2.11 -52.87
C GLU A 78 6.84 1.92 -52.58
N ARG A 79 7.19 1.55 -51.33
CA ARG A 79 8.57 1.24 -50.92
C ARG A 79 8.91 -0.24 -51.06
N ALA A 80 7.89 -1.07 -51.07
CA ALA A 80 8.02 -2.53 -51.14
C ALA A 80 8.22 -3.01 -52.59
N PHE A 81 7.77 -2.26 -53.59
CA PHE A 81 7.93 -2.58 -55.03
C PHE A 81 8.43 -1.37 -55.80
N VAL A 82 9.42 -1.58 -56.66
CA VAL A 82 9.95 -0.62 -57.64
C VAL A 82 9.92 -1.30 -59.00
N ASP A 83 9.26 -0.70 -59.97
CA ASP A 83 9.07 -1.24 -61.33
C ASP A 83 8.50 -2.67 -61.35
N GLY A 84 7.59 -2.96 -60.41
CA GLY A 84 6.96 -4.27 -60.27
C GLY A 84 7.85 -5.36 -59.64
N LYS A 85 9.08 -5.05 -59.24
CA LYS A 85 9.99 -5.97 -58.58
C LYS A 85 10.03 -5.71 -57.06
N ALA A 86 10.07 -6.79 -56.26
CA ALA A 86 10.20 -6.71 -54.85
C ALA A 86 11.53 -6.07 -54.43
N THR A 87 11.47 -5.14 -53.45
CA THR A 87 12.65 -4.52 -52.85
C THR A 87 13.13 -5.34 -51.66
N PRO A 88 14.37 -5.10 -51.18
CA PRO A 88 14.88 -5.73 -49.91
C PRO A 88 13.94 -5.53 -48.72
N ALA A 89 13.13 -4.47 -48.68
CA ALA A 89 12.15 -4.21 -47.64
C ALA A 89 10.98 -5.20 -47.71
N ALA A 90 10.46 -5.50 -48.91
CA ALA A 90 9.42 -6.51 -49.08
C ALA A 90 9.92 -7.92 -48.79
N GLU A 91 11.13 -8.26 -49.28
CA GLU A 91 11.76 -9.56 -49.01
C GLU A 91 12.09 -9.75 -47.53
N GLY A 92 12.57 -8.70 -46.84
CA GLY A 92 12.83 -8.71 -45.41
C GLY A 92 11.58 -8.94 -44.61
N PHE A 93 10.49 -8.28 -44.97
CA PHE A 93 9.19 -8.48 -44.32
C PHE A 93 8.64 -9.89 -44.56
N ALA A 94 8.63 -10.37 -45.82
CA ALA A 94 8.20 -11.73 -46.16
C ALA A 94 9.01 -12.79 -45.38
N ARG A 95 10.35 -12.61 -45.30
CA ARG A 95 11.23 -13.48 -44.54
C ARG A 95 10.93 -13.46 -43.03
N SER A 96 10.61 -12.28 -42.50
CA SER A 96 10.22 -12.14 -41.07
C SER A 96 8.87 -12.80 -40.76
N CYS A 97 8.00 -12.94 -41.79
CA CYS A 97 6.72 -13.64 -41.68
C CYS A 97 6.82 -15.13 -42.04
N GLY A 98 7.97 -15.61 -42.54
CA GLY A 98 8.18 -16.99 -42.96
C GLY A 98 7.46 -17.37 -44.25
N VAL A 99 7.19 -16.40 -45.12
CA VAL A 99 6.40 -16.57 -46.36
C VAL A 99 7.12 -15.96 -47.56
N ARG A 100 6.66 -16.24 -48.76
CA ARG A 100 7.15 -15.61 -49.98
C ARG A 100 6.46 -14.25 -50.18
N VAL A 101 7.08 -13.36 -50.95
CA VAL A 101 6.55 -12.01 -51.18
C VAL A 101 5.18 -12.06 -51.91
N GLU A 102 4.95 -13.06 -52.75
CA GLU A 102 3.69 -13.24 -53.49
C GLU A 102 2.52 -13.65 -52.54
N GLU A 103 2.82 -14.11 -51.33
CA GLU A 103 1.83 -14.54 -50.36
C GLU A 103 1.41 -13.39 -49.43
N LEU A 104 2.05 -12.22 -49.54
CA LEU A 104 1.70 -11.03 -48.80
C LEU A 104 0.47 -10.34 -49.37
N GLU A 105 -0.42 -9.90 -48.47
CA GLU A 105 -1.61 -9.13 -48.86
C GLU A 105 -1.29 -7.63 -48.92
N ARG A 106 -2.12 -6.88 -49.66
CA ARG A 106 -2.09 -5.42 -49.64
C ARG A 106 -3.24 -4.91 -48.79
N LEU A 107 -2.93 -4.13 -47.75
CA LEU A 107 -3.91 -3.58 -46.84
C LEU A 107 -3.98 -2.07 -47.01
N GLU A 108 -5.15 -1.54 -47.31
CA GLU A 108 -5.40 -0.10 -47.30
C GLU A 108 -5.49 0.43 -45.88
N THR A 109 -4.78 1.51 -45.60
CA THR A 109 -4.80 2.23 -44.33
C THR A 109 -4.99 3.72 -44.60
N GLU A 110 -5.40 4.48 -43.59
CA GLU A 110 -5.53 5.96 -43.70
C GLU A 110 -4.25 6.67 -44.19
N LYS A 111 -3.10 6.02 -44.07
CA LYS A 111 -1.77 6.56 -44.48
C LYS A 111 -1.25 5.97 -45.79
N GLY A 112 -2.08 5.22 -46.51
CA GLY A 112 -1.72 4.56 -47.78
C GLY A 112 -1.74 3.04 -47.68
N THR A 113 -1.45 2.36 -48.83
CA THR A 113 -1.46 0.90 -48.90
C THR A 113 -0.15 0.32 -48.38
N VAL A 114 -0.24 -0.64 -47.45
CA VAL A 114 0.91 -1.35 -46.89
C VAL A 114 0.86 -2.83 -47.22
N LEU A 115 2.02 -3.49 -47.24
CA LEU A 115 2.06 -4.96 -47.21
C LEU A 115 1.56 -5.45 -45.86
N ALA A 116 0.85 -6.58 -45.85
CA ALA A 116 0.35 -7.21 -44.66
C ALA A 116 0.43 -8.74 -44.81
N TRP A 117 0.54 -9.40 -43.70
CA TRP A 117 0.45 -10.84 -43.61
C TRP A 117 -0.55 -11.24 -42.52
N ARG A 118 -1.54 -12.06 -42.89
CA ARG A 118 -2.50 -12.65 -41.93
C ARG A 118 -2.02 -14.04 -41.57
N GLN A 119 -1.42 -14.12 -40.41
CA GLN A 119 -1.05 -15.41 -39.85
C GLN A 119 -2.27 -16.00 -39.14
N ARG A 120 -2.86 -17.04 -39.76
CA ARG A 120 -3.90 -17.85 -39.08
C ARG A 120 -3.24 -18.83 -38.16
N ARG A 121 -3.44 -18.68 -36.85
CA ARG A 121 -3.14 -19.71 -35.90
C ARG A 121 -4.37 -20.59 -35.75
N PRO A 122 -4.32 -21.87 -36.18
CA PRO A 122 -5.45 -22.76 -36.03
C PRO A 122 -5.69 -23.02 -34.57
N ALA A 123 -6.95 -23.29 -34.19
CA ALA A 123 -7.28 -23.74 -32.86
C ALA A 123 -6.50 -25.02 -32.51
N GLN A 124 -5.95 -25.07 -31.32
CA GLN A 124 -5.17 -26.20 -30.81
C GLN A 124 -5.89 -26.88 -29.65
N PRO A 125 -5.75 -28.21 -29.49
CA PRO A 125 -6.30 -28.91 -28.33
C PRO A 125 -5.71 -28.35 -27.02
N VAL A 126 -6.56 -27.84 -26.11
CA VAL A 126 -6.15 -27.26 -24.83
C VAL A 126 -5.45 -28.33 -23.95
N ALA A 127 -5.90 -29.58 -24.01
CA ALA A 127 -5.27 -30.68 -23.28
C ALA A 127 -3.75 -30.80 -23.53
N ALA A 128 -3.28 -30.51 -24.76
CA ALA A 128 -1.85 -30.54 -25.10
C ALA A 128 -1.06 -29.37 -24.49
N LEU A 129 -1.70 -28.24 -24.22
CA LEU A 129 -1.08 -27.04 -23.65
C LEU A 129 -1.06 -27.04 -22.11
N LEU A 130 -2.04 -27.68 -21.47
CA LEU A 130 -2.25 -27.67 -20.02
C LEU A 130 -1.01 -28.05 -19.21
N PRO A 131 -0.21 -29.09 -19.53
CA PRO A 131 0.99 -29.42 -18.76
C PRO A 131 2.02 -28.28 -18.72
N THR A 132 2.22 -27.60 -19.84
CA THR A 132 3.13 -26.44 -19.93
C THR A 132 2.58 -25.24 -19.18
N LEU A 133 1.28 -24.94 -19.33
CA LEU A 133 0.62 -23.85 -18.60
C LEU A 133 0.63 -24.10 -17.08
N ALA A 134 0.42 -25.34 -16.65
CA ALA A 134 0.50 -25.72 -15.24
C ALA A 134 1.91 -25.48 -14.65
N THR A 135 2.96 -25.82 -15.38
CA THR A 135 4.34 -25.52 -14.95
C THR A 135 4.58 -24.01 -14.84
N ARG A 136 4.20 -23.26 -15.89
CA ARG A 136 4.31 -21.79 -15.89
C ARG A 136 3.49 -21.14 -14.77
N TRP A 137 2.33 -21.69 -14.46
CA TRP A 137 1.51 -21.20 -13.35
C TRP A 137 2.25 -21.33 -12.02
N VAL A 138 2.84 -22.49 -11.71
CA VAL A 138 3.62 -22.70 -10.46
C VAL A 138 4.83 -21.75 -10.40
N GLU A 139 5.54 -21.59 -11.51
CA GLU A 139 6.74 -20.74 -11.59
C GLU A 139 6.44 -19.25 -11.40
N ALA A 140 5.29 -18.80 -11.91
CA ALA A 140 4.88 -17.41 -11.89
C ALA A 140 4.24 -16.95 -10.56
N LEU A 141 3.97 -17.88 -9.62
CA LEU A 141 3.41 -17.51 -8.31
C LEU A 141 4.38 -16.60 -7.53
N PRO A 142 3.91 -15.48 -6.96
CA PRO A 142 4.74 -14.50 -6.25
C PRO A 142 5.08 -14.97 -4.83
N LEU A 143 6.01 -15.92 -4.71
CA LEU A 143 6.48 -16.46 -3.43
C LEU A 143 7.62 -15.59 -2.88
N ARG A 144 7.47 -15.09 -1.65
CA ARG A 144 8.47 -14.22 -1.00
C ARG A 144 9.80 -14.92 -0.76
N LYS A 145 9.76 -16.19 -0.33
CA LYS A 145 10.95 -17.00 -0.11
C LYS A 145 10.85 -18.27 -0.94
N ARG A 146 11.91 -18.57 -1.67
CA ARG A 146 12.04 -19.79 -2.45
C ARG A 146 13.23 -20.58 -1.95
N MET A 147 13.11 -21.89 -1.91
CA MET A 147 14.17 -22.82 -1.59
C MET A 147 14.34 -23.86 -2.71
N ARG A 148 15.53 -24.44 -2.81
CA ARG A 148 15.83 -25.59 -3.63
C ARG A 148 15.93 -26.83 -2.73
N TRP A 149 15.62 -27.98 -3.28
CA TRP A 149 15.74 -29.25 -2.54
C TRP A 149 16.33 -30.35 -3.43
N GLY A 150 17.04 -31.26 -2.80
CA GLY A 150 17.77 -32.30 -3.54
C GLY A 150 18.86 -31.72 -4.43
N SER A 151 19.06 -32.30 -5.61
CA SER A 151 20.07 -31.84 -6.61
C SER A 151 19.46 -30.99 -7.72
N ARG A 152 18.29 -30.39 -7.51
CA ARG A 152 17.51 -29.69 -8.53
C ARG A 152 17.80 -28.21 -8.61
N SER A 153 17.56 -27.63 -9.80
CA SER A 153 17.67 -26.18 -10.05
C SER A 153 16.36 -25.44 -9.77
N GLU A 154 15.23 -26.13 -9.87
CA GLU A 154 13.90 -25.55 -9.64
C GLU A 154 13.73 -25.16 -8.17
N SER A 155 12.94 -24.12 -7.94
CA SER A 155 12.70 -23.59 -6.60
C SER A 155 11.22 -23.34 -6.35
N PHE A 156 10.78 -23.55 -5.10
CA PHE A 156 9.44 -23.24 -4.61
C PHE A 156 9.52 -22.83 -3.14
N SER A 157 8.40 -22.38 -2.54
CA SER A 157 8.38 -21.99 -1.12
C SER A 157 8.70 -23.17 -0.19
N ARG A 158 8.24 -24.38 -0.53
CA ARG A 158 8.48 -25.63 0.17
C ARG A 158 8.63 -26.77 -0.84
N PRO A 159 9.27 -27.89 -0.49
CA PRO A 159 9.40 -29.04 -1.38
C PRO A 159 8.04 -29.53 -1.87
N LEU A 160 7.91 -29.72 -3.17
CA LEU A 160 6.72 -30.30 -3.78
C LEU A 160 6.69 -31.82 -3.56
N ARG A 161 5.50 -32.37 -3.37
CA ARG A 161 5.29 -33.77 -2.98
C ARG A 161 4.48 -34.58 -4.00
N TRP A 162 3.46 -33.94 -4.63
CA TRP A 162 2.64 -34.55 -5.67
C TRP A 162 2.13 -33.49 -6.64
N LEU A 163 1.76 -33.93 -7.83
CA LEU A 163 1.12 -33.15 -8.88
C LEU A 163 -0.15 -33.88 -9.33
N LEU A 164 -1.19 -33.12 -9.67
CA LEU A 164 -2.41 -33.60 -10.26
C LEU A 164 -2.87 -32.65 -11.35
N LEU A 165 -3.20 -33.18 -12.52
CA LEU A 165 -3.75 -32.45 -13.63
C LEU A 165 -4.84 -33.27 -14.30
N ARG A 166 -6.08 -32.81 -14.19
CA ARG A 166 -7.25 -33.52 -14.73
C ARG A 166 -8.09 -32.58 -15.58
N PHE A 167 -8.41 -33.02 -16.79
CA PHE A 167 -9.26 -32.29 -17.72
C PHE A 167 -10.44 -33.17 -18.16
N GLY A 168 -11.63 -32.82 -17.71
CA GLY A 168 -12.75 -33.75 -17.72
C GLY A 168 -12.46 -34.99 -16.87
N GLU A 169 -12.67 -36.15 -17.42
CA GLU A 169 -12.35 -37.44 -16.79
C GLU A 169 -10.91 -37.91 -17.03
N GLU A 170 -10.21 -37.25 -17.94
CA GLU A 170 -8.85 -37.62 -18.33
C GLU A 170 -7.82 -37.06 -17.34
N SER A 171 -6.89 -37.92 -16.91
CA SER A 171 -5.72 -37.55 -16.14
C SER A 171 -4.58 -37.26 -17.11
N LEU A 172 -4.22 -35.96 -17.25
CA LEU A 172 -3.18 -35.56 -18.18
C LEU A 172 -1.78 -35.81 -17.59
N ALA A 173 -0.89 -36.35 -18.41
CA ALA A 173 0.50 -36.52 -18.03
C ALA A 173 1.20 -35.16 -17.92
N TRP A 174 1.63 -34.83 -16.71
CA TRP A 174 2.37 -33.61 -16.40
C TRP A 174 3.61 -33.95 -15.59
N GLN A 175 4.78 -33.63 -16.12
CA GLN A 175 6.05 -33.83 -15.46
C GLN A 175 6.72 -32.48 -15.17
N ALA A 176 6.90 -32.19 -13.90
CA ALA A 176 7.54 -30.95 -13.46
C ALA A 176 8.14 -31.12 -12.05
N PHE A 177 9.15 -30.34 -11.72
CA PHE A 177 9.78 -30.34 -10.40
C PHE A 177 10.24 -31.75 -9.95
N GLY A 178 10.49 -32.64 -10.94
CA GLY A 178 10.88 -34.03 -10.75
C GLY A 178 9.81 -34.93 -10.20
N LEU A 179 8.58 -34.52 -10.33
CA LEU A 179 7.39 -35.32 -10.03
C LEU A 179 6.62 -35.57 -11.32
N GLN A 180 5.82 -36.60 -11.32
CA GLN A 180 4.85 -36.91 -12.36
C GLN A 180 3.44 -36.75 -11.77
N SER A 181 2.52 -36.23 -12.55
CA SER A 181 1.12 -36.12 -12.13
C SER A 181 0.48 -37.47 -11.87
N GLU A 182 -0.32 -37.52 -10.84
CA GLU A 182 -1.07 -38.70 -10.42
C GLU A 182 -2.58 -38.49 -10.65
N ALA A 183 -3.37 -39.56 -10.63
CA ALA A 183 -4.82 -39.50 -10.81
C ALA A 183 -5.58 -39.21 -9.48
N HIS A 184 -4.88 -38.95 -8.40
CA HIS A 184 -5.43 -38.81 -7.05
C HIS A 184 -4.76 -37.66 -6.32
N SER A 185 -5.46 -37.12 -5.35
CA SER A 185 -4.92 -36.21 -4.33
C SER A 185 -4.55 -36.93 -3.06
N PHE A 186 -4.15 -36.23 -2.02
CA PHE A 186 -3.84 -36.83 -0.71
C PHE A 186 -4.73 -36.19 0.38
N GLY A 187 -5.12 -37.02 1.35
CA GLY A 187 -5.91 -36.59 2.48
C GLY A 187 -5.08 -35.92 3.58
N HIS A 188 -5.72 -35.70 4.73
CA HIS A 188 -5.06 -35.17 5.91
C HIS A 188 -3.93 -36.10 6.38
N ARG A 189 -2.75 -35.52 6.64
CA ARG A 189 -1.52 -36.27 6.98
C ARG A 189 -1.69 -37.34 8.07
N VAL A 190 -2.53 -37.07 9.07
CA VAL A 190 -2.74 -37.96 10.22
C VAL A 190 -4.02 -38.80 10.07
N HIS A 191 -5.12 -38.13 9.70
CA HIS A 191 -6.45 -38.79 9.68
C HIS A 191 -6.71 -39.64 8.44
N HIS A 192 -6.08 -39.26 7.31
CA HIS A 192 -6.20 -39.96 6.04
C HIS A 192 -4.89 -39.83 5.25
N PRO A 193 -3.82 -40.53 5.66
CA PRO A 193 -2.47 -40.36 5.09
C PRO A 193 -2.33 -40.97 3.68
N GLY A 194 -3.37 -41.57 3.13
CA GLY A 194 -3.36 -42.23 1.82
C GLY A 194 -3.87 -41.33 0.68
N PRO A 195 -3.86 -41.90 -0.54
CA PRO A 195 -4.42 -41.26 -1.73
C PRO A 195 -5.93 -41.11 -1.63
N VAL A 196 -6.43 -40.02 -2.22
CA VAL A 196 -7.85 -39.69 -2.34
C VAL A 196 -8.23 -39.76 -3.82
N PRO A 197 -8.78 -40.91 -4.30
CA PRO A 197 -9.18 -41.06 -5.68
C PRO A 197 -10.50 -40.31 -5.96
N PHE A 198 -10.62 -39.76 -7.15
CA PHE A 198 -11.87 -39.22 -7.70
C PHE A 198 -11.81 -39.27 -9.24
N VAL A 199 -12.93 -39.40 -9.88
CA VAL A 199 -13.03 -39.52 -11.34
C VAL A 199 -13.29 -38.15 -11.95
N HIS A 200 -14.21 -37.38 -11.37
CA HIS A 200 -14.64 -36.08 -11.88
C HIS A 200 -14.03 -34.93 -11.06
N PRO A 201 -13.50 -33.88 -11.68
CA PRO A 201 -12.98 -32.67 -10.98
C PRO A 201 -13.95 -32.09 -9.97
N GLU A 202 -15.25 -32.14 -10.24
CA GLU A 202 -16.31 -31.62 -9.34
C GLU A 202 -16.37 -32.34 -7.99
N ALA A 203 -15.92 -33.61 -7.95
CA ALA A 203 -15.91 -34.43 -6.71
C ALA A 203 -14.77 -34.03 -5.76
N TYR A 204 -13.80 -33.22 -6.19
CA TYR A 204 -12.57 -32.89 -5.49
C TYR A 204 -12.80 -32.40 -4.06
N GLU A 205 -13.55 -31.33 -3.89
CA GLU A 205 -13.79 -30.72 -2.58
C GLU A 205 -14.48 -31.67 -1.62
N LYS A 206 -15.51 -32.39 -2.09
CA LYS A 206 -16.24 -33.38 -1.31
C LYS A 206 -15.34 -34.59 -0.92
N ALA A 207 -14.52 -35.05 -1.84
CA ALA A 207 -13.59 -36.16 -1.58
C ALA A 207 -12.55 -35.75 -0.52
N LEU A 208 -12.00 -34.53 -0.62
CA LEU A 208 -11.07 -34.03 0.37
C LEU A 208 -11.72 -33.81 1.74
N LEU A 209 -12.96 -33.32 1.78
CA LEU A 209 -13.68 -33.17 3.05
C LEU A 209 -13.87 -34.53 3.76
N GLN A 210 -14.19 -35.60 3.01
CA GLN A 210 -14.27 -36.96 3.55
C GLN A 210 -12.90 -37.46 4.05
N ALA A 211 -11.83 -37.01 3.39
CA ALA A 211 -10.45 -37.32 3.77
C ALA A 211 -9.89 -36.32 4.82
N ARG A 212 -10.76 -35.61 5.56
CA ARG A 212 -10.41 -34.66 6.63
C ARG A 212 -9.56 -33.47 6.16
N VAL A 213 -9.90 -32.93 4.99
CA VAL A 213 -9.30 -31.70 4.45
C VAL A 213 -10.41 -30.75 4.01
N ARG A 214 -10.49 -29.59 4.63
CA ARG A 214 -11.31 -28.46 4.18
C ARG A 214 -10.47 -27.65 3.21
N ALA A 215 -10.57 -27.96 1.92
CA ALA A 215 -9.71 -27.36 0.90
C ALA A 215 -10.07 -25.90 0.62
N ASN A 216 -11.36 -25.55 0.67
CA ASN A 216 -11.86 -24.20 0.45
C ASN A 216 -11.43 -23.28 1.59
N TRP A 217 -10.69 -22.22 1.24
CA TRP A 217 -10.17 -21.25 2.20
C TRP A 217 -11.28 -20.51 2.94
N GLU A 218 -12.27 -19.96 2.23
CA GLU A 218 -13.33 -19.15 2.81
C GLU A 218 -14.25 -19.98 3.73
N GLU A 219 -14.56 -21.19 3.33
CA GLU A 219 -15.33 -22.11 4.18
C GLU A 219 -14.57 -22.49 5.43
N ARG A 220 -13.27 -22.76 5.31
CA ARG A 220 -12.41 -23.08 6.45
C ARG A 220 -12.28 -21.89 7.39
N ARG A 221 -12.07 -20.66 6.85
CA ARG A 221 -12.00 -19.43 7.61
C ARG A 221 -13.30 -19.16 8.39
N THR A 222 -14.42 -19.26 7.70
CA THR A 222 -15.76 -19.09 8.30
C THR A 222 -16.02 -20.15 9.39
N TYR A 223 -15.64 -21.39 9.14
CA TYR A 223 -15.75 -22.46 10.12
C TYR A 223 -14.95 -22.16 11.38
N ILE A 224 -13.68 -21.72 11.25
CA ILE A 224 -12.81 -21.36 12.39
C ILE A 224 -13.43 -20.22 13.19
N ALA A 225 -13.88 -19.15 12.53
CA ALA A 225 -14.48 -17.99 13.19
C ALA A 225 -15.73 -18.40 13.98
N ARG A 226 -16.61 -19.21 13.38
CA ARG A 226 -17.82 -19.71 14.03
C ARG A 226 -17.51 -20.58 15.25
N GLU A 227 -16.55 -21.52 15.14
CA GLU A 227 -16.20 -22.39 16.26
C GLU A 227 -15.49 -21.61 17.40
N ALA A 228 -14.67 -20.60 17.05
CA ALA A 228 -14.08 -19.70 18.05
C ALA A 228 -15.16 -18.92 18.80
N GLN A 229 -16.14 -18.37 18.08
CA GLN A 229 -17.27 -17.63 18.70
C GLN A 229 -18.13 -18.55 19.59
N ARG A 230 -18.44 -19.76 19.12
CA ARG A 230 -19.23 -20.76 19.86
C ARG A 230 -18.54 -21.12 21.18
N LEU A 231 -17.26 -21.51 21.14
CA LEU A 231 -16.50 -21.88 22.35
C LEU A 231 -16.30 -20.71 23.30
N ALA A 232 -16.04 -19.50 22.78
CA ALA A 232 -15.94 -18.31 23.63
C ALA A 232 -17.26 -18.03 24.34
N GLY A 233 -18.41 -18.19 23.66
CA GLY A 233 -19.74 -18.06 24.27
C GLY A 233 -20.01 -19.09 25.36
N GLU A 234 -19.59 -20.34 25.19
CA GLU A 234 -19.67 -21.38 26.23
C GLU A 234 -18.84 -21.07 27.49
N LEU A 235 -17.87 -20.17 27.36
CA LEU A 235 -17.00 -19.72 28.45
C LEU A 235 -17.41 -18.35 29.01
N ASP A 236 -18.54 -17.78 28.58
CA ASP A 236 -19.00 -16.43 28.89
C ASP A 236 -17.97 -15.35 28.53
N CYS A 237 -17.30 -15.52 27.37
CA CYS A 237 -16.23 -14.67 26.89
C CYS A 237 -16.43 -14.26 25.42
N GLN A 238 -15.64 -13.29 24.97
CA GLN A 238 -15.55 -12.86 23.58
C GLN A 238 -14.13 -13.10 23.06
N PRO A 239 -13.94 -13.63 21.83
CA PRO A 239 -12.62 -13.87 21.28
C PRO A 239 -12.00 -12.57 20.72
N LEU A 240 -10.72 -12.34 21.02
CA LEU A 240 -9.89 -11.31 20.39
C LEU A 240 -9.33 -11.89 19.08
N LEU A 241 -10.16 -11.93 18.05
CA LEU A 241 -9.86 -12.55 16.75
C LEU A 241 -9.93 -11.49 15.65
N SER A 242 -8.76 -10.91 15.32
CA SER A 242 -8.64 -10.03 14.14
C SER A 242 -8.65 -10.84 12.85
N ASP A 243 -8.98 -10.20 11.72
CA ASP A 243 -8.92 -10.83 10.40
C ASP A 243 -7.53 -11.36 10.08
N ALA A 244 -6.47 -10.63 10.43
CA ALA A 244 -5.09 -11.07 10.23
C ALA A 244 -4.74 -12.35 11.01
N LEU A 245 -5.16 -12.46 12.27
CA LEU A 245 -4.98 -13.66 13.08
C LEU A 245 -5.81 -14.83 12.52
N LEU A 246 -7.05 -14.56 12.13
CA LEU A 246 -7.94 -15.56 11.54
C LEU A 246 -7.36 -16.11 10.23
N ASP A 247 -6.83 -15.26 9.36
CA ASP A 247 -6.18 -15.65 8.12
C ASP A 247 -4.93 -16.48 8.39
N GLU A 248 -4.11 -16.09 9.37
CA GLU A 248 -2.92 -16.85 9.74
C GLU A 248 -3.28 -18.25 10.27
N ILE A 249 -4.24 -18.34 11.18
CA ILE A 249 -4.74 -19.62 11.71
C ILE A 249 -5.33 -20.47 10.59
N THR A 250 -6.10 -19.88 9.67
CA THR A 250 -6.67 -20.56 8.51
C THR A 250 -5.58 -21.18 7.65
N GLY A 251 -4.44 -20.49 7.50
CA GLY A 251 -3.27 -20.97 6.78
C GLY A 251 -2.46 -22.05 7.50
N LEU A 252 -2.75 -22.36 8.77
CA LEU A 252 -2.03 -23.38 9.54
C LEU A 252 -2.74 -24.74 9.56
N CYS A 253 -4.03 -24.81 9.23
CA CYS A 253 -4.85 -26.00 9.43
C CYS A 253 -5.50 -26.48 8.13
N GLU A 254 -5.52 -27.80 7.90
CA GLU A 254 -6.39 -28.47 6.90
C GLU A 254 -7.70 -28.96 7.55
N TRP A 255 -7.64 -29.36 8.82
CA TRP A 255 -8.77 -29.86 9.60
C TRP A 255 -8.82 -29.18 10.97
N PRO A 256 -9.32 -27.94 11.03
CA PRO A 256 -9.33 -27.16 12.26
C PRO A 256 -10.26 -27.74 13.31
N VAL A 257 -9.73 -27.92 14.51
CA VAL A 257 -10.46 -28.32 15.72
C VAL A 257 -10.19 -27.28 16.79
N ALA A 258 -11.20 -26.50 17.16
CA ALA A 258 -11.07 -25.47 18.17
C ALA A 258 -11.12 -26.10 19.57
N LEU A 259 -10.17 -25.70 20.42
CA LEU A 259 -10.04 -26.15 21.81
C LEU A 259 -9.82 -24.94 22.72
N ALA A 260 -10.25 -25.06 23.97
CA ALA A 260 -10.05 -24.04 24.98
C ALA A 260 -8.98 -24.45 25.99
N GLY A 261 -8.05 -23.53 26.25
CA GLY A 261 -7.03 -23.64 27.28
C GLY A 261 -7.17 -22.55 28.33
N GLY A 262 -6.31 -22.62 29.36
CA GLY A 262 -6.27 -21.63 30.41
C GLY A 262 -4.90 -21.54 31.08
N PHE A 263 -4.68 -20.44 31.81
CA PHE A 263 -3.47 -20.18 32.58
C PHE A 263 -3.83 -19.64 33.97
N ALA A 264 -2.86 -19.57 34.86
CA ALA A 264 -3.09 -19.12 36.22
C ALA A 264 -3.41 -17.60 36.24
N GLU A 265 -4.43 -17.22 37.02
CA GLU A 265 -4.90 -15.81 37.13
C GLU A 265 -3.82 -14.86 37.64
N GLU A 266 -2.81 -15.35 38.36
CA GLU A 266 -1.67 -14.56 38.82
C GLU A 266 -0.93 -13.84 37.70
N TYR A 267 -0.95 -14.37 36.47
CA TYR A 267 -0.33 -13.72 35.30
C TYR A 267 -1.11 -12.49 34.82
N LEU A 268 -2.38 -12.32 35.18
CA LEU A 268 -3.17 -11.13 34.84
C LEU A 268 -2.65 -9.83 35.49
N ARG A 269 -1.67 -9.90 36.39
CA ARG A 269 -0.94 -8.74 36.90
C ARG A 269 0.05 -8.14 35.91
N ILE A 270 0.42 -8.88 34.88
CA ILE A 270 1.27 -8.42 33.77
C ILE A 270 0.41 -7.56 32.85
N PRO A 271 0.97 -6.53 32.21
CA PRO A 271 0.23 -5.75 31.22
C PRO A 271 -0.47 -6.62 30.18
N GLU A 272 -1.72 -6.27 29.85
CA GLU A 272 -2.54 -7.05 28.92
C GLU A 272 -1.84 -7.22 27.56
N GLU A 273 -1.19 -6.18 27.08
CA GLU A 273 -0.49 -6.16 25.79
C GLU A 273 0.61 -7.23 25.71
N VAL A 274 1.30 -7.50 26.82
CA VAL A 274 2.30 -8.57 26.93
C VAL A 274 1.63 -9.93 26.77
N LEU A 275 0.55 -10.17 27.53
CA LEU A 275 -0.18 -11.44 27.52
C LEU A 275 -0.78 -11.71 26.12
N VAL A 276 -1.38 -10.70 25.52
CA VAL A 276 -1.95 -10.79 24.16
C VAL A 276 -0.86 -11.06 23.13
N THR A 277 0.29 -10.38 23.23
CA THR A 277 1.43 -10.59 22.33
C THR A 277 1.96 -12.01 22.44
N VAL A 278 2.20 -12.52 23.65
CA VAL A 278 2.65 -13.89 23.87
C VAL A 278 1.67 -14.90 23.28
N MET A 279 0.38 -14.71 23.46
CA MET A 279 -0.65 -15.62 22.94
C MET A 279 -0.75 -15.53 21.40
N ILE A 280 -0.82 -14.34 20.83
CA ILE A 280 -1.04 -14.16 19.39
C ILE A 280 0.25 -14.39 18.61
N GLN A 281 1.32 -13.64 18.91
CA GLN A 281 2.51 -13.62 18.07
C GLN A 281 3.34 -14.90 18.18
N HIS A 282 3.41 -15.50 19.37
CA HIS A 282 4.26 -16.66 19.59
C HIS A 282 3.54 -17.99 19.47
N GLN A 283 2.23 -18.05 19.75
CA GLN A 283 1.48 -19.30 19.79
C GLN A 283 0.30 -19.37 18.81
N ARG A 284 -0.10 -18.26 18.20
CA ARG A 284 -1.31 -18.16 17.34
C ARG A 284 -2.57 -18.56 18.10
N TYR A 285 -2.59 -18.29 19.41
CA TYR A 285 -3.78 -18.47 20.23
C TYR A 285 -4.70 -17.28 20.12
N ILE A 286 -5.97 -17.50 20.41
CA ILE A 286 -7.01 -16.47 20.43
C ILE A 286 -7.28 -16.10 21.89
N PRO A 287 -6.84 -14.93 22.37
CA PRO A 287 -7.14 -14.47 23.72
C PRO A 287 -8.64 -14.25 23.91
N LEU A 288 -9.12 -14.38 25.12
CA LEU A 288 -10.52 -14.19 25.48
C LEU A 288 -10.70 -12.99 26.40
N ARG A 289 -11.75 -12.20 26.17
CA ARG A 289 -12.24 -11.16 27.09
C ARG A 289 -13.49 -11.62 27.79
N SER A 290 -13.57 -11.36 29.07
CA SER A 290 -14.80 -11.54 29.87
C SER A 290 -15.88 -10.53 29.46
N ALA A 291 -17.11 -10.72 29.93
CA ALA A 291 -18.20 -9.77 29.74
C ALA A 291 -17.91 -8.35 30.28
N SER A 292 -17.00 -8.22 31.24
CA SER A 292 -16.52 -6.92 31.75
C SER A 292 -15.49 -6.23 30.84
N GLY A 293 -15.14 -6.82 29.69
CA GLY A 293 -14.16 -6.29 28.77
C GLY A 293 -12.69 -6.53 29.16
N LYS A 294 -12.41 -7.16 30.32
CA LYS A 294 -11.05 -7.49 30.76
C LYS A 294 -10.57 -8.81 30.15
N LEU A 295 -9.26 -8.93 29.99
CA LEU A 295 -8.64 -10.18 29.55
C LEU A 295 -8.97 -11.30 30.55
N ALA A 296 -9.43 -12.44 30.05
CA ALA A 296 -9.67 -13.63 30.86
C ALA A 296 -8.43 -14.52 30.91
N ALA A 297 -8.25 -15.27 31.99
CA ALA A 297 -7.18 -16.27 32.07
C ALA A 297 -7.48 -17.53 31.24
N LYS A 298 -8.05 -17.33 30.08
CA LYS A 298 -8.50 -18.36 29.14
C LYS A 298 -8.12 -17.95 27.71
N TYR A 299 -7.95 -18.91 26.86
CA TYR A 299 -7.66 -18.71 25.44
C TYR A 299 -8.21 -19.85 24.59
N LEU A 300 -8.39 -19.62 23.30
CA LEU A 300 -8.67 -20.67 22.34
C LEU A 300 -7.46 -20.92 21.44
N PHE A 301 -7.36 -22.14 20.93
CA PHE A 301 -6.37 -22.49 19.92
C PHE A 301 -6.97 -23.50 18.95
N LEU A 302 -6.39 -23.54 17.74
CA LEU A 302 -6.81 -24.47 16.71
C LEU A 302 -5.78 -25.59 16.58
N ALA A 303 -6.23 -26.82 16.84
CA ALA A 303 -5.48 -28.02 16.50
C ALA A 303 -5.77 -28.41 15.06
N ASN A 304 -4.74 -28.86 14.32
CA ASN A 304 -4.93 -29.39 12.96
C ASN A 304 -5.22 -30.92 12.99
N LEU A 305 -5.84 -31.38 14.04
CA LEU A 305 -6.23 -32.79 14.18
C LEU A 305 -7.33 -32.96 15.25
N GLU A 306 -8.16 -33.98 15.04
CA GLU A 306 -9.15 -34.43 16.00
C GLU A 306 -8.50 -35.49 16.91
N SER A 307 -8.12 -35.07 18.11
CA SER A 307 -7.45 -35.95 19.08
C SER A 307 -8.42 -36.94 19.70
N ARG A 308 -7.96 -38.15 19.95
CA ARG A 308 -8.71 -39.18 20.72
C ARG A 308 -8.92 -38.73 22.19
N ASP A 309 -7.97 -37.98 22.75
CA ASP A 309 -8.09 -37.32 24.05
C ASP A 309 -7.67 -35.85 23.94
N PRO A 310 -8.64 -34.93 23.73
CA PRO A 310 -8.37 -33.50 23.64
C PRO A 310 -7.69 -32.91 24.88
N ARG A 311 -7.87 -33.51 26.07
CA ARG A 311 -7.26 -33.04 27.33
C ARG A 311 -5.73 -33.07 27.27
N VAL A 312 -5.15 -34.10 26.60
CA VAL A 312 -3.71 -34.19 26.41
C VAL A 312 -3.18 -33.03 25.56
N VAL A 313 -3.91 -32.67 24.49
CA VAL A 313 -3.56 -31.53 23.62
C VAL A 313 -3.68 -30.21 24.40
N ILE A 314 -4.77 -30.02 25.14
CA ILE A 314 -4.97 -28.83 25.99
C ILE A 314 -3.87 -28.72 27.05
N HIS A 315 -3.55 -29.82 27.76
CA HIS A 315 -2.47 -29.83 28.75
C HIS A 315 -1.12 -29.45 28.13
N GLY A 316 -0.80 -29.98 26.94
CA GLY A 316 0.41 -29.64 26.21
C GLY A 316 0.50 -28.15 25.89
N ASN A 317 -0.58 -27.55 25.36
CA ASN A 317 -0.65 -26.13 25.03
C ASN A 317 -0.59 -25.23 26.30
N ASN A 318 -1.32 -25.60 27.38
CA ASN A 318 -1.22 -24.89 28.66
C ASN A 318 0.20 -24.91 29.22
N ARG A 319 0.94 -26.01 29.07
CA ARG A 319 2.33 -26.13 29.53
C ARG A 319 3.27 -25.20 28.74
N VAL A 320 3.10 -25.12 27.41
CA VAL A 320 3.89 -24.21 26.54
C VAL A 320 3.60 -22.77 26.92
N LEU A 321 2.32 -22.39 27.02
CA LEU A 321 1.94 -21.03 27.37
C LEU A 321 2.45 -20.63 28.75
N ARG A 322 2.34 -21.52 29.77
CA ARG A 322 2.83 -21.27 31.12
C ARG A 322 4.33 -20.91 31.13
N ALA A 323 5.16 -21.63 30.37
CA ALA A 323 6.58 -21.33 30.26
C ALA A 323 6.82 -19.91 29.77
N ARG A 324 6.13 -19.52 28.68
CA ARG A 324 6.24 -18.18 28.10
C ARG A 324 5.72 -17.06 29.02
N LEU A 325 4.61 -17.33 29.74
CA LEU A 325 4.08 -16.38 30.71
C LEU A 325 4.97 -16.26 31.95
N ALA A 326 5.66 -17.32 32.33
CA ALA A 326 6.65 -17.27 33.43
C ALA A 326 7.87 -16.41 33.06
N ASP A 327 8.36 -16.52 31.81
CA ASP A 327 9.43 -15.67 31.28
C ASP A 327 8.98 -14.20 31.30
N ALA A 328 7.78 -13.91 30.79
CA ALA A 328 7.21 -12.57 30.81
C ALA A 328 7.04 -12.01 32.23
N ALA A 329 6.58 -12.83 33.15
CA ALA A 329 6.44 -12.44 34.57
C ALA A 329 7.80 -12.11 35.18
N PHE A 330 8.82 -12.91 34.91
CA PHE A 330 10.17 -12.70 35.39
C PHE A 330 10.73 -11.35 34.88
N PHE A 331 10.62 -11.06 33.56
CA PHE A 331 11.07 -9.78 33.03
C PHE A 331 10.27 -8.61 33.58
N TRP A 332 8.94 -8.74 33.69
CA TRP A 332 8.09 -7.72 34.29
C TRP A 332 8.53 -7.34 35.72
N ASP A 333 8.84 -8.33 36.55
CA ASP A 333 9.26 -8.09 37.93
C ASP A 333 10.71 -7.57 37.99
N GLN A 334 11.62 -8.08 37.18
CA GLN A 334 13.02 -7.67 37.15
C GLN A 334 13.18 -6.23 36.62
N ASP A 335 12.49 -5.89 35.50
CA ASP A 335 12.65 -4.58 34.87
C ASP A 335 12.17 -3.44 35.77
N ARG A 336 11.16 -3.68 36.60
CA ARG A 336 10.62 -2.69 37.56
C ARG A 336 11.52 -2.42 38.78
N GLN A 337 12.59 -3.20 38.98
CA GLN A 337 13.56 -2.94 40.05
C GLN A 337 14.46 -1.75 39.76
N GLN A 338 14.50 -1.29 38.50
CA GLN A 338 15.29 -0.14 38.06
C GLN A 338 14.42 0.83 37.28
N ALA A 339 14.35 2.09 37.71
CA ALA A 339 13.59 3.12 37.03
C ALA A 339 14.11 3.37 35.59
N LEU A 340 13.22 3.78 34.66
CA LEU A 340 13.58 4.11 33.27
C LEU A 340 14.68 5.17 33.19
N GLU A 341 14.60 6.21 33.99
CA GLU A 341 15.60 7.29 34.04
C GLU A 341 17.02 6.75 34.28
N ALA A 342 17.16 5.78 35.18
CA ALA A 342 18.44 5.18 35.51
C ALA A 342 19.08 4.39 34.34
N ARG A 343 18.27 4.00 33.33
CA ARG A 343 18.74 3.31 32.14
C ARG A 343 19.26 4.28 31.03
N ARG A 344 18.88 5.55 31.10
CA ARG A 344 19.16 6.55 30.09
C ARG A 344 20.65 6.67 29.71
N PRO A 345 21.62 6.71 30.64
CA PRO A 345 23.05 6.81 30.28
C PRO A 345 23.52 5.63 29.43
N ALA A 346 22.97 4.44 29.61
CA ALA A 346 23.37 3.26 28.85
C ALA A 346 22.90 3.27 27.38
N LEU A 347 21.99 4.17 26.99
CA LEU A 347 21.60 4.39 25.60
C LEU A 347 22.76 4.87 24.71
N ASP A 348 23.80 5.48 25.32
CA ASP A 348 24.99 5.93 24.60
C ASP A 348 25.84 4.76 24.05
N ALA A 349 25.69 3.56 24.65
CA ALA A 349 26.37 2.35 24.19
C ALA A 349 25.62 1.61 23.07
N ILE A 350 24.35 1.97 22.80
CA ILE A 350 23.56 1.31 21.74
C ILE A 350 23.72 2.08 20.43
N SER A 351 24.28 1.45 19.42
CA SER A 351 24.36 2.04 18.09
C SER A 351 22.96 2.22 17.49
N PHE A 352 22.61 3.42 17.02
CA PHE A 352 21.40 3.65 16.25
C PHE A 352 21.60 3.24 14.80
N GLN A 353 22.57 3.86 14.14
CA GLN A 353 22.99 3.57 12.79
C GLN A 353 24.41 4.11 12.59
N GLU A 354 25.24 3.37 11.87
CA GLU A 354 26.55 3.87 11.45
C GLU A 354 26.40 5.21 10.72
N GLY A 355 27.11 6.23 11.18
CA GLY A 355 27.00 7.61 10.68
C GLY A 355 25.94 8.48 11.35
N LEU A 356 25.05 7.92 12.21
CA LEU A 356 24.02 8.67 12.96
C LEU A 356 24.21 8.62 14.49
N GLY A 357 25.27 7.94 14.94
CA GLY A 357 25.60 7.82 16.36
C GLY A 357 24.80 6.76 17.11
N SER A 358 24.66 6.97 18.41
CA SER A 358 23.96 6.07 19.36
C SER A 358 22.48 6.40 19.46
N ILE A 359 21.72 5.53 20.16
CA ILE A 359 20.34 5.82 20.59
C ILE A 359 20.33 7.00 21.56
N GLY A 360 21.37 7.17 22.41
CA GLY A 360 21.53 8.35 23.26
C GLY A 360 21.67 9.63 22.44
N ASP A 361 22.43 9.63 21.33
CA ASP A 361 22.49 10.77 20.40
C ASP A 361 21.12 11.07 19.79
N LYS A 362 20.38 10.04 19.37
CA LYS A 362 18.99 10.21 18.90
C LYS A 362 18.10 10.87 19.95
N VAL A 363 18.14 10.41 21.21
CA VAL A 363 17.36 11.01 22.31
C VAL A 363 17.74 12.49 22.51
N ARG A 364 19.02 12.84 22.40
CA ARG A 364 19.47 14.26 22.48
C ARG A 364 18.83 15.11 21.37
N ARG A 365 18.78 14.61 20.14
CA ARG A 365 18.11 15.30 19.03
C ARG A 365 16.60 15.39 19.24
N LEU A 366 15.97 14.31 19.74
CA LEU A 366 14.53 14.30 20.03
C LEU A 366 14.15 15.35 21.08
N LEU A 367 14.95 15.54 22.14
CA LEU A 367 14.70 16.55 23.17
C LEU A 367 14.57 17.96 22.59
N LEU A 368 15.39 18.29 21.60
CA LEU A 368 15.35 19.60 20.93
C LEU A 368 14.22 19.70 19.90
N LEU A 369 13.96 18.61 19.17
CA LEU A 369 12.86 18.56 18.20
C LEU A 369 11.49 18.72 18.86
N VAL A 370 11.25 18.03 20.01
CA VAL A 370 9.96 18.11 20.67
C VAL A 370 9.67 19.50 21.25
N GLU A 371 10.68 20.27 21.66
CA GLU A 371 10.51 21.66 22.11
C GLU A 371 9.98 22.55 20.98
N THR A 372 10.54 22.43 19.78
CA THR A 372 10.09 23.16 18.59
C THR A 372 8.67 22.74 18.17
N LEU A 373 8.41 21.42 18.12
CA LEU A 373 7.13 20.90 17.68
C LEU A 373 6.01 21.10 18.70
N ALA A 374 6.32 21.10 20.00
CA ALA A 374 5.33 21.34 21.06
C ALA A 374 4.67 22.72 20.88
N THR A 375 5.45 23.75 20.57
CA THR A 375 4.93 25.09 20.30
C THR A 375 4.02 25.09 19.07
N THR A 376 4.45 24.47 17.98
CA THR A 376 3.71 24.41 16.73
C THR A 376 2.36 23.70 16.89
N LEU A 377 2.31 22.61 17.67
CA LEU A 377 1.12 21.77 17.84
C LEU A 377 0.30 22.09 19.10
N GLY A 378 0.69 23.12 19.88
CA GLY A 378 0.00 23.51 21.10
C GLY A 378 0.03 22.43 22.20
N ALA A 379 1.14 21.64 22.26
CA ALA A 379 1.34 20.62 23.27
C ALA A 379 2.12 21.20 24.47
N ASP A 380 1.94 20.56 25.65
CA ASP A 380 2.74 20.93 26.83
C ASP A 380 4.21 20.52 26.65
N ALA A 381 5.09 21.53 26.58
CA ALA A 381 6.51 21.35 26.31
C ALA A 381 7.22 20.51 27.37
N GLN A 382 6.80 20.63 28.65
CA GLN A 382 7.40 19.88 29.75
C GLN A 382 7.08 18.37 29.62
N THR A 383 5.83 18.05 29.34
CA THR A 383 5.38 16.66 29.06
C THR A 383 6.13 16.08 27.86
N CYS A 384 6.23 16.83 26.74
CA CYS A 384 6.93 16.40 25.52
C CYS A 384 8.41 16.13 25.81
N ARG A 385 9.08 17.03 26.50
CA ARG A 385 10.50 16.89 26.86
C ARG A 385 10.73 15.70 27.79
N ARG A 386 9.87 15.52 28.81
CA ARG A 386 10.00 14.37 29.72
C ARG A 386 9.78 13.04 28.98
N ALA A 387 8.76 12.97 28.15
CA ALA A 387 8.50 11.79 27.33
C ALA A 387 9.67 11.49 26.37
N ALA A 388 10.23 12.49 25.71
CA ALA A 388 11.40 12.33 24.82
C ALA A 388 12.64 11.82 25.58
N ALA A 389 12.85 12.26 26.81
CA ALA A 389 13.98 11.82 27.65
C ALA A 389 13.93 10.33 27.97
N LEU A 390 12.73 9.75 28.10
CA LEU A 390 12.50 8.38 28.55
C LEU A 390 12.11 7.41 27.45
N CYS A 391 11.70 7.91 26.28
CA CYS A 391 10.99 7.15 25.24
C CYS A 391 11.77 5.98 24.64
N LYS A 392 13.09 5.91 24.82
CA LYS A 392 13.94 4.81 24.30
C LYS A 392 14.55 3.96 25.42
N CYS A 393 14.28 4.28 26.70
CA CYS A 393 14.87 3.57 27.83
C CYS A 393 14.38 2.13 27.97
N ASP A 394 13.19 1.82 27.46
CA ASP A 394 12.63 0.48 27.46
C ASP A 394 13.35 -0.49 26.51
N LEU A 395 14.11 0.00 25.54
CA LEU A 395 14.98 -0.83 24.68
C LEU A 395 16.06 -1.59 25.49
N LEU A 396 16.35 -1.14 26.71
CA LEU A 396 17.31 -1.76 27.64
C LEU A 396 16.66 -2.69 28.65
N THR A 397 15.37 -2.95 28.53
CA THR A 397 14.64 -3.83 29.43
C THR A 397 14.65 -5.26 28.92
N GLY A 398 14.58 -6.23 29.85
CA GLY A 398 14.51 -7.64 29.50
C GLY A 398 13.24 -7.96 28.71
N MET A 399 12.12 -7.32 29.06
CA MET A 399 10.84 -7.48 28.36
C MET A 399 10.92 -7.10 26.88
N VAL A 400 11.47 -5.93 26.56
CA VAL A 400 11.61 -5.48 25.16
C VAL A 400 12.70 -6.27 24.43
N GLY A 401 13.71 -6.77 25.16
CA GLY A 401 14.70 -7.69 24.59
C GLY A 401 14.10 -9.00 24.12
N GLU A 402 13.15 -9.59 24.86
CA GLU A 402 12.43 -10.81 24.50
C GLU A 402 11.26 -10.55 23.53
N PHE A 403 10.56 -9.42 23.69
CA PHE A 403 9.37 -9.03 22.91
C PHE A 403 9.58 -7.65 22.27
N PRO A 404 10.38 -7.54 21.20
CA PRO A 404 10.71 -6.24 20.57
C PRO A 404 9.50 -5.45 20.06
N GLU A 405 8.41 -6.12 19.73
CA GLU A 405 7.15 -5.51 19.31
C GLU A 405 6.46 -4.69 20.40
N LEU A 406 6.84 -4.89 21.68
CA LEU A 406 6.29 -4.16 22.83
C LEU A 406 7.06 -2.88 23.15
N GLN A 407 8.09 -2.53 22.36
CA GLN A 407 8.81 -1.26 22.55
C GLN A 407 7.86 -0.06 22.50
N GLY A 408 8.07 0.90 23.36
CA GLY A 408 7.17 2.04 23.58
C GLY A 408 6.00 1.71 24.50
N ILE A 409 5.25 0.64 24.25
CA ILE A 409 4.16 0.19 25.12
C ILE A 409 4.69 -0.11 26.53
N MET A 410 5.75 -0.90 26.61
CA MET A 410 6.40 -1.21 27.89
C MET A 410 7.04 0.01 28.53
N GLY A 411 7.61 0.90 27.73
CA GLY A 411 8.10 2.20 28.20
C GLY A 411 7.01 2.99 28.92
N GLY A 412 5.78 3.01 28.39
CA GLY A 412 4.62 3.62 29.05
C GLY A 412 4.21 2.95 30.36
N HIS A 413 4.24 1.60 30.43
CA HIS A 413 3.95 0.87 31.66
C HIS A 413 5.00 1.10 32.74
N TYR A 414 6.27 1.08 32.40
CA TYR A 414 7.36 1.36 33.33
C TYR A 414 7.36 2.81 33.80
N ALA A 415 7.08 3.78 32.91
CA ALA A 415 6.93 5.18 33.30
C ALA A 415 5.82 5.38 34.32
N ARG A 416 4.66 4.73 34.14
CA ARG A 416 3.59 4.77 35.17
C ARG A 416 4.03 4.15 36.49
N HIS A 417 4.75 3.02 36.46
CA HIS A 417 5.28 2.37 37.63
C HIS A 417 6.27 3.25 38.38
N ASP A 418 7.10 3.99 37.66
CA ASP A 418 8.10 4.91 38.24
C ASP A 418 7.47 6.22 38.75
N GLY A 419 6.15 6.40 38.60
CA GLY A 419 5.43 7.59 39.09
C GLY A 419 5.43 8.77 38.14
N GLU A 420 5.77 8.56 36.86
CA GLU A 420 5.68 9.62 35.84
C GLU A 420 4.21 10.04 35.59
N PRO A 421 3.99 11.31 35.25
CA PRO A 421 2.65 11.79 34.88
C PRO A 421 2.00 10.91 33.81
N ALA A 422 0.69 10.68 33.91
CA ALA A 422 -0.05 9.85 32.96
C ALA A 422 0.11 10.30 31.52
N ALA A 423 0.20 11.63 31.29
CA ALA A 423 0.42 12.20 29.96
C ALA A 423 1.80 11.82 29.37
N VAL A 424 2.86 11.78 30.21
CA VAL A 424 4.20 11.35 29.83
C VAL A 424 4.18 9.87 29.44
N ALA A 425 3.61 9.03 30.30
CA ALA A 425 3.51 7.59 30.06
C ALA A 425 2.71 7.27 28.78
N ALA A 426 1.59 7.98 28.54
CA ALA A 426 0.79 7.82 27.34
C ALA A 426 1.53 8.25 26.07
N ALA A 427 2.30 9.35 26.12
CA ALA A 427 3.11 9.80 24.99
C ALA A 427 4.21 8.78 24.66
N ILE A 428 4.88 8.21 25.66
CA ILE A 428 5.88 7.15 25.48
C ILE A 428 5.23 5.92 24.82
N ALA A 429 4.08 5.45 25.32
CA ALA A 429 3.39 4.27 24.81
C ALA A 429 2.98 4.41 23.35
N SER A 430 2.64 5.63 22.91
CA SER A 430 2.12 5.89 21.56
C SER A 430 3.17 6.42 20.57
N GLN A 431 4.45 6.50 20.93
CA GLN A 431 5.49 7.09 20.09
C GLN A 431 5.67 6.44 18.72
N TYR A 432 5.33 5.17 18.61
CA TYR A 432 5.43 4.42 17.35
C TYR A 432 4.10 4.35 16.58
N GLN A 433 3.01 4.92 17.12
CA GLN A 433 1.74 5.01 16.39
C GLN A 433 1.77 6.12 15.32
N PRO A 434 1.11 5.91 14.16
CA PRO A 434 0.59 4.64 13.69
C PRO A 434 1.73 3.74 13.18
N ALA A 435 1.77 2.46 13.55
CA ALA A 435 2.75 1.48 13.06
C ALA A 435 2.28 0.81 11.74
N GLY A 436 0.96 0.70 11.54
CA GLY A 436 0.31 0.12 10.37
C GLY A 436 -0.74 1.04 9.75
N ARG A 437 -1.31 0.58 8.63
CA ARG A 437 -2.33 1.35 7.89
C ARG A 437 -3.62 1.57 8.70
N GLU A 438 -4.02 0.57 9.49
CA GLU A 438 -5.26 0.58 10.27
C GLU A 438 -5.08 1.07 11.71
N ASP A 439 -3.84 1.30 12.15
CA ASP A 439 -3.58 1.78 13.49
C ASP A 439 -4.08 3.21 13.68
N ALA A 440 -4.58 3.52 14.88
CA ALA A 440 -4.90 4.88 15.26
C ALA A 440 -3.62 5.73 15.40
N ILE A 441 -3.73 7.04 15.14
CA ILE A 441 -2.70 8.01 15.48
C ILE A 441 -2.63 8.21 17.01
N PRO A 442 -1.53 8.75 17.57
CA PRO A 442 -1.49 9.10 18.99
C PRO A 442 -2.64 10.03 19.36
N ALA A 443 -3.39 9.66 20.41
CA ALA A 443 -4.57 10.40 20.85
C ALA A 443 -4.23 11.76 21.49
N SER A 444 -3.04 11.88 22.12
CA SER A 444 -2.62 13.11 22.79
C SER A 444 -1.69 13.95 21.92
N ALA A 445 -1.76 15.29 22.08
CA ALA A 445 -0.85 16.20 21.40
C ALA A 445 0.63 15.89 21.72
N ALA A 446 0.96 15.54 22.97
CA ALA A 446 2.32 15.16 23.35
C ALA A 446 2.77 13.87 22.64
N GLY A 447 1.88 12.87 22.51
CA GLY A 447 2.15 11.65 21.74
C GLY A 447 2.38 11.95 20.26
N GLN A 448 1.59 12.85 19.64
CA GLN A 448 1.76 13.29 18.26
C GLN A 448 3.11 13.99 18.05
N VAL A 449 3.48 14.89 18.96
CA VAL A 449 4.78 15.60 18.92
C VAL A 449 5.93 14.60 18.98
N LEU A 450 5.91 13.67 19.93
CA LEU A 450 6.98 12.66 20.08
C LEU A 450 7.06 11.75 18.87
N ALA A 451 5.92 11.30 18.34
CA ALA A 451 5.84 10.46 17.17
C ALA A 451 6.36 11.15 15.90
N LEU A 452 6.07 12.45 15.73
CA LEU A 452 6.59 13.26 14.62
C LEU A 452 8.11 13.45 14.75
N ALA A 453 8.59 13.80 15.96
CA ALA A 453 10.01 14.00 16.22
C ALA A 453 10.83 12.73 15.92
N ASP A 454 10.40 11.57 16.40
CA ASP A 454 11.10 10.29 16.18
C ASP A 454 11.18 9.92 14.69
N ARG A 455 10.09 10.13 13.94
CA ARG A 455 10.01 9.82 12.50
C ARG A 455 10.84 10.78 11.66
N ILE A 456 10.77 12.08 11.94
CA ILE A 456 11.51 13.05 11.12
C ILE A 456 13.02 12.98 11.39
N ASP A 457 13.44 12.73 12.63
CA ASP A 457 14.84 12.46 12.96
C ASP A 457 15.37 11.26 12.18
N THR A 458 14.57 10.17 12.14
CA THR A 458 14.92 8.97 11.37
C THR A 458 14.99 9.26 9.89
N LEU A 459 13.97 9.87 9.31
CA LEU A 459 13.92 10.17 7.87
C LEU A 459 15.09 11.05 7.45
N PHE A 460 15.30 12.15 8.14
CA PHE A 460 16.40 13.07 7.81
C PHE A 460 17.76 12.38 7.89
N GLY A 461 18.02 11.65 8.99
CA GLY A 461 19.29 10.95 9.18
C GLY A 461 19.57 9.91 8.10
N PHE A 462 18.58 9.06 7.74
CA PHE A 462 18.78 8.06 6.71
C PHE A 462 18.93 8.66 5.31
N PHE A 463 18.19 9.75 5.01
CA PHE A 463 18.35 10.46 3.73
C PHE A 463 19.72 11.14 3.61
N THR A 464 20.26 11.67 4.71
CA THR A 464 21.62 12.21 4.78
C THR A 464 22.67 11.15 4.44
N LEU A 465 22.44 9.89 4.84
CA LEU A 465 23.31 8.76 4.49
C LEU A 465 23.06 8.19 3.08
N GLY A 466 22.15 8.77 2.31
CA GLY A 466 21.77 8.26 0.99
C GLY A 466 21.00 6.93 1.00
N LYS A 467 20.53 6.49 2.17
CA LYS A 467 19.74 5.24 2.32
C LYS A 467 18.29 5.46 2.01
N ILE A 468 17.96 5.81 0.77
CA ILE A 468 16.62 6.10 0.29
C ILE A 468 15.97 4.80 -0.21
N PRO A 469 14.70 4.50 0.12
CA PRO A 469 14.00 3.31 -0.37
C PRO A 469 13.86 3.31 -1.90
N THR A 470 14.19 2.19 -2.55
CA THR A 470 14.07 1.99 -4.00
C THR A 470 13.22 0.78 -4.32
N GLY A 471 12.32 0.89 -5.31
CA GLY A 471 11.40 -0.20 -5.69
C GLY A 471 10.64 -0.73 -4.47
N ASP A 472 10.55 -2.05 -4.29
CA ASP A 472 9.85 -2.66 -3.15
C ASP A 472 10.68 -2.78 -1.87
N ARG A 473 11.95 -2.36 -1.89
CA ARG A 473 12.87 -2.50 -0.76
C ARG A 473 12.81 -1.28 0.15
N ASP A 474 12.44 -1.50 1.40
CA ASP A 474 12.43 -0.50 2.47
C ASP A 474 12.88 -1.14 3.81
N PRO A 475 14.16 -1.51 3.93
CA PRO A 475 14.66 -2.23 5.11
C PRO A 475 14.60 -1.40 6.40
N PHE A 476 14.50 -0.08 6.29
CA PHE A 476 14.45 0.85 7.42
C PHE A 476 13.06 1.41 7.69
N ALA A 477 12.04 0.94 6.98
CA ALA A 477 10.65 1.37 7.13
C ALA A 477 10.42 2.89 6.95
N LEU A 478 11.22 3.52 6.10
CA LEU A 478 11.16 4.97 5.86
C LEU A 478 9.84 5.40 5.20
N ARG A 479 9.25 4.55 4.35
CA ARG A 479 7.91 4.81 3.79
C ARG A 479 6.86 4.85 4.87
N ARG A 480 6.90 3.91 5.82
CA ARG A 480 5.99 3.90 6.98
C ARG A 480 6.20 5.11 7.87
N ALA A 481 7.45 5.53 8.07
CA ALA A 481 7.75 6.75 8.83
C ALA A 481 7.14 8.00 8.18
N ALA A 482 7.29 8.16 6.87
CA ALA A 482 6.69 9.28 6.13
C ALA A 482 5.16 9.23 6.16
N LEU A 483 4.55 8.06 5.91
CA LEU A 483 3.09 7.89 6.01
C LEU A 483 2.58 8.21 7.42
N GLY A 484 3.32 7.81 8.48
CA GLY A 484 2.97 8.16 9.86
C GLY A 484 2.93 9.67 10.11
N ILE A 485 3.90 10.43 9.56
CA ILE A 485 3.88 11.90 9.64
C ILE A 485 2.65 12.48 8.94
N LEU A 486 2.39 12.04 7.70
CA LEU A 486 1.26 12.55 6.91
C LEU A 486 -0.08 12.21 7.58
N ARG A 487 -0.25 11.01 8.12
CA ARG A 487 -1.46 10.61 8.83
C ARG A 487 -1.68 11.42 10.11
N ILE A 488 -0.63 11.66 10.89
CA ILE A 488 -0.74 12.49 12.10
C ILE A 488 -1.20 13.91 11.74
N ALA A 489 -0.71 14.50 10.64
CA ALA A 489 -1.16 15.79 10.17
C ALA A 489 -2.63 15.78 9.70
N LEU A 490 -2.99 14.81 8.85
CA LEU A 490 -4.31 14.71 8.23
C LEU A 490 -5.40 14.31 9.24
N GLU A 491 -5.21 13.20 9.94
CA GLU A 491 -6.19 12.64 10.88
C GLU A 491 -6.23 13.42 12.20
N GLY A 492 -5.09 13.98 12.63
CA GLY A 492 -5.00 14.84 13.80
C GLY A 492 -5.56 16.25 13.57
N GLY A 493 -5.94 16.59 12.33
CA GLY A 493 -6.46 17.91 11.99
C GLY A 493 -5.45 19.04 12.27
N ARG A 494 -4.15 18.78 12.03
CA ARG A 494 -3.08 19.72 12.37
C ARG A 494 -2.44 20.31 11.12
N TYR A 495 -2.41 21.64 11.06
CA TYR A 495 -1.57 22.33 10.07
C TYR A 495 -0.10 22.10 10.43
N LEU A 496 0.63 21.48 9.52
CA LEU A 496 2.02 21.09 9.72
C LEU A 496 2.83 21.38 8.45
N SER A 497 3.72 22.37 8.52
CA SER A 497 4.68 22.58 7.44
C SER A 497 5.75 21.47 7.45
N LEU A 498 5.74 20.64 6.42
CA LEU A 498 6.74 19.58 6.22
C LEU A 498 8.13 20.17 6.05
N ARG A 499 8.25 21.33 5.40
CA ARG A 499 9.51 22.05 5.23
C ARG A 499 10.09 22.51 6.56
N GLN A 500 9.26 23.09 7.45
CA GLN A 500 9.71 23.48 8.79
C GLN A 500 10.10 22.27 9.63
N LEU A 501 9.35 21.17 9.53
CA LEU A 501 9.65 19.94 10.21
C LEU A 501 11.02 19.37 9.78
N VAL A 502 11.30 19.35 8.47
CA VAL A 502 12.58 18.91 7.91
C VAL A 502 13.71 19.85 8.31
N ALA A 503 13.49 21.17 8.30
CA ALA A 503 14.47 22.17 8.71
C ALA A 503 14.87 22.01 10.19
N ALA A 504 13.88 21.75 11.06
CA ALA A 504 14.15 21.46 12.47
C ALA A 504 15.05 20.23 12.64
N ALA A 505 14.78 19.14 11.89
CA ALA A 505 15.63 17.94 11.91
C ALA A 505 17.04 18.23 11.37
N ALA A 506 17.18 19.00 10.27
CA ALA A 506 18.45 19.37 9.69
C ALA A 506 19.36 20.11 10.73
N GLN A 507 18.75 21.01 11.49
CA GLN A 507 19.47 21.72 12.55
C GLN A 507 19.99 20.78 13.63
N GLN A 508 19.21 19.77 14.04
CA GLN A 508 19.61 18.84 15.09
C GLN A 508 20.66 17.81 14.62
N HIS A 509 20.71 17.53 13.34
CA HIS A 509 21.76 16.71 12.74
C HIS A 509 23.06 17.50 12.41
N GLY A 510 23.08 18.82 12.65
CA GLY A 510 24.23 19.67 12.35
C GLY A 510 24.55 19.71 10.85
N ALA A 511 23.54 19.56 10.00
CA ALA A 511 23.69 19.54 8.55
C ALA A 511 24.16 20.90 8.01
N SER A 512 25.11 20.92 7.08
CA SER A 512 25.47 22.13 6.35
C SER A 512 24.27 22.63 5.51
N ALA A 513 24.26 23.91 5.16
CA ALA A 513 23.18 24.49 4.36
C ALA A 513 22.96 23.75 3.03
N VAL A 514 24.03 23.31 2.37
CA VAL A 514 23.97 22.57 1.10
C VAL A 514 23.35 21.19 1.33
N GLN A 515 23.82 20.46 2.34
CA GLN A 515 23.29 19.13 2.68
C GLN A 515 21.81 19.23 3.13
N ALA A 516 21.47 20.21 3.94
CA ALA A 516 20.10 20.46 4.36
C ALA A 516 19.16 20.72 3.16
N ALA A 517 19.59 21.54 2.20
CA ALA A 517 18.82 21.82 0.98
C ALA A 517 18.62 20.58 0.12
N GLU A 518 19.68 19.78 -0.10
CA GLU A 518 19.61 18.55 -0.88
C GLU A 518 18.66 17.51 -0.24
N VAL A 519 18.81 17.28 1.06
CA VAL A 519 17.95 16.32 1.79
C VAL A 519 16.52 16.81 1.83
N SER A 520 16.30 18.13 2.03
CA SER A 520 14.95 18.73 2.03
C SER A 520 14.23 18.55 0.69
N SER A 521 14.94 18.72 -0.44
CA SER A 521 14.37 18.50 -1.78
C SER A 521 13.93 17.04 -1.96
N LYS A 522 14.80 16.08 -1.59
CA LYS A 522 14.49 14.65 -1.67
C LYS A 522 13.31 14.24 -0.77
N LEU A 523 13.25 14.78 0.45
CA LEU A 523 12.14 14.52 1.37
C LEU A 523 10.84 15.16 0.90
N ALA A 524 10.86 16.35 0.31
CA ALA A 524 9.68 16.98 -0.27
C ALA A 524 9.09 16.13 -1.41
N GLU A 525 9.93 15.60 -2.32
CA GLU A 525 9.51 14.66 -3.35
C GLU A 525 8.94 13.38 -2.74
N PHE A 526 9.64 12.82 -1.75
CA PHE A 526 9.25 11.61 -1.05
C PHE A 526 7.89 11.73 -0.33
N PHE A 527 7.59 12.87 0.31
CA PHE A 527 6.28 13.15 0.86
C PHE A 527 5.23 13.38 -0.23
N GLY A 528 5.58 14.15 -1.27
CA GLY A 528 4.68 14.44 -2.39
C GLY A 528 4.16 13.19 -3.10
N GLU A 529 5.02 12.18 -3.32
CA GLU A 529 4.60 10.90 -3.89
C GLU A 529 3.54 10.21 -3.02
N ARG A 530 3.70 10.25 -1.70
CA ARG A 530 2.77 9.59 -0.77
C ARG A 530 1.46 10.35 -0.63
N LEU A 531 1.51 11.68 -0.63
CA LEU A 531 0.30 12.50 -0.68
C LEU A 531 -0.53 12.21 -1.94
N ARG A 532 0.13 12.02 -3.10
CA ARG A 532 -0.59 11.61 -4.34
C ARG A 532 -1.35 10.30 -4.14
N VAL A 533 -0.72 9.32 -3.51
CA VAL A 533 -1.36 8.02 -3.26
C VAL A 533 -2.53 8.18 -2.28
N ILE A 534 -2.33 8.85 -1.15
CA ILE A 534 -3.37 9.08 -0.13
C ILE A 534 -4.59 9.76 -0.76
N PHE A 535 -4.39 10.89 -1.46
CA PHE A 535 -5.50 11.64 -2.03
C PHE A 535 -6.19 10.92 -3.19
N ARG A 536 -5.46 10.09 -3.94
CA ARG A 536 -6.06 9.19 -4.95
C ARG A 536 -6.94 8.11 -4.31
N GLU A 537 -6.51 7.54 -3.19
CA GLU A 537 -7.30 6.56 -2.42
C GLU A 537 -8.52 7.21 -1.75
N GLU A 538 -8.45 8.50 -1.39
CA GLU A 538 -9.60 9.30 -0.92
C GLU A 538 -10.59 9.65 -2.04
N GLY A 539 -10.29 9.32 -3.31
CA GLY A 539 -11.21 9.45 -4.45
C GLY A 539 -11.01 10.70 -5.32
N PHE A 540 -10.02 11.54 -5.04
CA PHE A 540 -9.72 12.70 -5.89
C PHE A 540 -9.10 12.29 -7.24
N SER A 541 -9.38 13.03 -8.31
CA SER A 541 -8.82 12.75 -9.64
C SER A 541 -7.31 13.07 -9.72
N ALA A 542 -6.59 12.44 -10.67
CA ALA A 542 -5.14 12.60 -10.78
C ALA A 542 -4.72 14.04 -11.09
N ASP A 543 -5.47 14.72 -11.91
CA ASP A 543 -5.24 16.11 -12.33
C ASP A 543 -5.53 17.08 -11.19
N GLN A 544 -6.61 16.91 -10.41
CA GLN A 544 -6.90 17.70 -9.22
C GLN A 544 -5.77 17.57 -8.19
N VAL A 545 -5.33 16.34 -7.91
CA VAL A 545 -4.22 16.08 -6.98
C VAL A 545 -2.93 16.75 -7.48
N ALA A 546 -2.62 16.62 -8.78
CA ALA A 546 -1.45 17.28 -9.36
C ALA A 546 -1.54 18.82 -9.24
N ALA A 547 -2.71 19.40 -9.55
CA ALA A 547 -2.94 20.84 -9.51
C ALA A 547 -2.74 21.42 -8.10
N VAL A 548 -3.28 20.77 -7.07
CA VAL A 548 -3.15 21.25 -5.68
C VAL A 548 -1.74 21.02 -5.14
N LEU A 549 -1.16 19.84 -5.36
CA LEU A 549 0.18 19.54 -4.85
C LEU A 549 1.29 20.34 -5.52
N ALA A 550 1.06 20.89 -6.70
CA ALA A 550 2.00 21.83 -7.33
C ALA A 550 2.22 23.10 -6.49
N VAL A 551 1.24 23.50 -5.68
CA VAL A 551 1.26 24.77 -4.93
C VAL A 551 1.18 24.61 -3.42
N ALA A 552 0.66 23.48 -2.91
CA ALA A 552 0.34 23.29 -1.50
C ALA A 552 0.87 21.96 -0.90
N ALA A 553 1.93 21.38 -1.47
CA ALA A 553 2.49 20.11 -0.96
C ALA A 553 3.14 20.21 0.43
N ASP A 554 3.39 21.42 0.93
CA ASP A 554 4.08 21.65 2.21
C ASP A 554 3.21 21.37 3.44
N ASP A 555 1.90 21.60 3.35
CA ASP A 555 0.96 21.32 4.45
C ASP A 555 -0.09 20.32 4.00
N PRO A 556 -0.04 19.06 4.49
CA PRO A 556 -0.96 18.01 4.07
C PRO A 556 -2.43 18.33 4.31
N LEU A 557 -2.77 18.94 5.47
CA LEU A 557 -4.15 19.28 5.82
C LEU A 557 -4.70 20.38 4.94
N ASP A 558 -3.89 21.43 4.70
CA ASP A 558 -4.23 22.53 3.80
C ASP A 558 -4.44 22.03 2.36
N ALA A 559 -3.56 21.13 1.88
CA ALA A 559 -3.70 20.52 0.57
C ALA A 559 -5.02 19.72 0.45
N ARG A 560 -5.40 18.92 1.46
CA ARG A 560 -6.67 18.18 1.46
C ARG A 560 -7.87 19.13 1.42
N GLN A 561 -7.87 20.19 2.22
CA GLN A 561 -8.96 21.17 2.22
C GLN A 561 -9.12 21.87 0.86
N ARG A 562 -8.01 22.21 0.19
CA ARG A 562 -8.03 22.75 -1.19
C ARG A 562 -8.62 21.76 -2.16
N LEU A 563 -8.22 20.48 -2.11
CA LEU A 563 -8.74 19.41 -2.95
C LEU A 563 -10.26 19.23 -2.77
N GLU A 564 -10.73 19.21 -1.53
CA GLU A 564 -12.16 19.09 -1.22
C GLU A 564 -12.96 20.24 -1.86
N ARG A 565 -12.49 21.49 -1.69
CA ARG A 565 -13.19 22.67 -2.21
C ARG A 565 -13.07 22.80 -3.73
N LEU A 566 -11.91 22.49 -4.29
CA LEU A 566 -11.71 22.47 -5.74
C LEU A 566 -12.59 21.40 -6.40
N SER A 567 -12.66 20.21 -5.82
CA SER A 567 -13.51 19.10 -6.33
C SER A 567 -14.99 19.48 -6.33
N VAL A 568 -15.47 20.10 -5.23
CA VAL A 568 -16.86 20.60 -5.13
C VAL A 568 -17.11 21.71 -6.16
N PHE A 569 -16.18 22.63 -6.34
CA PHE A 569 -16.29 23.70 -7.33
C PHE A 569 -16.38 23.16 -8.76
N LEU A 570 -15.46 22.28 -9.14
CA LEU A 570 -15.45 21.65 -10.47
C LEU A 570 -16.70 20.77 -10.75
N ALA A 571 -17.31 20.23 -9.70
CA ALA A 571 -18.51 19.40 -9.85
C ALA A 571 -19.79 20.23 -10.01
N ASN A 572 -19.90 21.40 -9.37
CA ASN A 572 -21.16 22.11 -9.18
C ASN A 572 -21.25 23.46 -9.89
N ASP A 573 -20.13 24.15 -10.21
CA ASP A 573 -20.20 25.43 -10.93
C ASP A 573 -20.12 25.16 -12.44
N PRO A 574 -21.14 25.56 -13.21
CA PRO A 574 -21.18 25.32 -14.65
C PRO A 574 -20.06 26.06 -15.43
N ARG A 575 -19.43 27.09 -14.82
CA ARG A 575 -18.35 27.87 -15.43
C ARG A 575 -16.98 27.30 -15.12
N ALA A 576 -16.88 26.28 -14.26
CA ALA A 576 -15.60 25.82 -13.72
C ALA A 576 -14.65 25.27 -14.80
N ASP A 577 -15.16 24.46 -15.72
CA ASP A 577 -14.36 23.85 -16.79
C ASP A 577 -13.86 24.91 -17.79
N ASP A 578 -14.73 25.85 -18.18
CA ASP A 578 -14.36 26.93 -19.09
C ASP A 578 -13.37 27.89 -18.42
N LEU A 579 -13.58 28.22 -17.15
CA LEU A 579 -12.66 29.05 -16.36
C LEU A 579 -11.28 28.37 -16.23
N ALA A 580 -11.24 27.05 -15.98
CA ALA A 580 -9.97 26.32 -15.94
C ALA A 580 -9.24 26.37 -17.28
N ALA A 581 -9.96 26.25 -18.41
CA ALA A 581 -9.39 26.39 -19.75
C ALA A 581 -8.84 27.80 -20.02
N LEU A 582 -9.56 28.83 -19.58
CA LEU A 582 -9.13 30.24 -19.69
C LEU A 582 -7.87 30.51 -18.86
N ILE A 583 -7.82 30.06 -17.63
CA ILE A 583 -6.64 30.24 -16.75
C ILE A 583 -5.44 29.43 -17.27
N LYS A 584 -5.67 28.24 -17.83
CA LYS A 584 -4.63 27.49 -18.55
C LYS A 584 -4.06 28.29 -19.73
N ARG A 585 -4.93 28.98 -20.49
CA ARG A 585 -4.51 29.86 -21.58
C ARG A 585 -3.65 31.02 -21.07
N VAL A 586 -4.07 31.66 -19.96
CA VAL A 586 -3.28 32.70 -19.27
C VAL A 586 -1.90 32.16 -18.89
N GLY A 587 -1.82 31.02 -18.23
CA GLY A 587 -0.55 30.41 -17.82
C GLY A 587 0.36 30.05 -19.00
N ASN A 588 -0.20 29.58 -20.12
CA ASN A 588 0.55 29.28 -21.33
C ASN A 588 1.13 30.53 -21.98
N LEU A 589 0.40 31.63 -21.94
CA LEU A 589 0.84 32.91 -22.47
C LEU A 589 1.96 33.49 -21.63
N LEU A 590 1.79 33.54 -20.31
CA LEU A 590 2.78 34.08 -19.37
C LEU A 590 4.09 33.29 -19.35
N ARG A 591 4.07 31.97 -19.60
CA ARG A 591 5.30 31.17 -19.71
C ARG A 591 6.17 31.47 -20.93
N LYS A 592 5.60 32.06 -21.97
CA LYS A 592 6.32 32.43 -23.21
C LYS A 592 6.96 33.82 -23.13
N GLU A 593 6.58 34.60 -22.15
CA GLU A 593 7.02 35.97 -22.00
C GLU A 593 7.89 36.11 -20.73
N GLU A 594 8.85 37.03 -20.75
CA GLU A 594 9.63 37.34 -19.57
C GLU A 594 8.74 37.96 -18.48
N SER A 595 8.94 37.47 -17.24
CA SER A 595 8.19 37.98 -16.08
C SER A 595 8.35 39.54 -15.97
N THR A 596 7.25 40.27 -16.05
CA THR A 596 7.28 41.71 -15.86
C THR A 596 7.29 42.03 -14.37
N SER A 597 8.33 42.68 -13.90
CA SER A 597 8.42 43.24 -12.53
C SER A 597 7.61 44.52 -12.31
N VAL A 598 6.80 44.90 -13.29
CA VAL A 598 6.02 46.16 -13.26
C VAL A 598 4.65 45.89 -12.65
N GLY A 599 4.28 46.63 -11.62
CA GLY A 599 2.94 46.59 -11.04
C GLY A 599 1.86 47.05 -12.02
N LEU A 600 0.65 46.53 -11.85
CA LEU A 600 -0.51 46.91 -12.65
C LEU A 600 -0.86 48.38 -12.46
N GLN A 601 -0.90 49.14 -13.56
CA GLN A 601 -1.34 50.53 -13.63
C GLN A 601 -2.61 50.62 -14.50
N SER A 602 -3.77 50.55 -13.84
CA SER A 602 -5.08 50.47 -14.51
C SER A 602 -5.36 51.62 -15.48
N GLU A 603 -4.78 52.81 -15.23
CA GLU A 603 -4.94 53.98 -16.06
C GLU A 603 -4.29 53.85 -17.43
N ARG A 604 -3.37 52.93 -17.62
CA ARG A 604 -2.68 52.66 -18.87
C ARG A 604 -3.41 51.67 -19.79
N LEU A 605 -4.45 51.02 -19.30
CA LEU A 605 -5.29 50.17 -20.10
C LEU A 605 -6.19 51.01 -21.02
N VAL A 606 -6.31 50.62 -22.29
CA VAL A 606 -6.94 51.44 -23.32
C VAL A 606 -8.31 50.90 -23.73
N GLU A 607 -8.38 49.56 -24.00
CA GLU A 607 -9.57 48.91 -24.55
C GLU A 607 -10.65 48.65 -23.49
N ALA A 608 -11.92 48.65 -23.90
CA ALA A 608 -13.03 48.47 -22.97
C ALA A 608 -12.95 47.10 -22.23
N ALA A 609 -12.67 46.04 -22.95
CA ALA A 609 -12.63 44.69 -22.35
C ALA A 609 -11.49 44.51 -21.33
N GLU A 610 -10.31 45.15 -21.54
CA GLU A 610 -9.23 45.10 -20.57
C GLU A 610 -9.51 45.92 -19.31
N LYS A 611 -10.20 47.07 -19.46
CA LYS A 611 -10.67 47.90 -18.33
C LYS A 611 -11.75 47.17 -17.55
N ASP A 612 -12.70 46.54 -18.23
CA ASP A 612 -13.77 45.76 -17.59
C ASP A 612 -13.19 44.61 -16.77
N LEU A 613 -12.23 43.85 -17.32
CA LEU A 613 -11.54 42.77 -16.59
C LEU A 613 -10.74 43.32 -15.39
N CYS A 614 -10.01 44.42 -15.56
CA CYS A 614 -9.28 45.05 -14.47
C CYS A 614 -10.22 45.53 -13.35
N ASN A 615 -11.32 46.19 -13.68
CA ASN A 615 -12.31 46.64 -12.71
C ASN A 615 -12.99 45.47 -11.99
N ALA A 616 -13.37 44.43 -12.73
CA ALA A 616 -13.93 43.21 -12.16
C ALA A 616 -12.96 42.55 -11.16
N TRP A 617 -11.67 42.43 -11.52
CA TRP A 617 -10.65 41.90 -10.61
C TRP A 617 -10.48 42.79 -9.36
N LEU A 618 -10.29 44.08 -9.51
CA LEU A 618 -10.10 45.02 -8.41
C LEU A 618 -11.30 45.05 -7.44
N SER A 619 -12.53 44.83 -7.94
CA SER A 619 -13.73 44.80 -7.09
C SER A 619 -13.82 43.56 -6.17
N ILE A 620 -13.19 42.41 -6.55
CA ILE A 620 -13.24 41.19 -5.75
C ILE A 620 -11.91 40.86 -5.06
N ARG A 621 -10.80 41.48 -5.48
CA ARG A 621 -9.44 41.18 -5.05
C ARG A 621 -9.30 41.08 -3.54
N ASP A 622 -9.74 42.09 -2.81
CA ASP A 622 -9.58 42.16 -1.35
C ASP A 622 -10.41 41.07 -0.66
N ALA A 623 -11.61 40.76 -1.17
CA ALA A 623 -12.45 39.66 -0.66
C ALA A 623 -11.81 38.31 -0.94
N VAL A 624 -11.22 38.10 -2.12
CA VAL A 624 -10.48 36.89 -2.46
C VAL A 624 -9.27 36.70 -1.55
N MET A 625 -8.47 37.78 -1.35
CA MET A 625 -7.28 37.72 -0.50
C MET A 625 -7.62 37.45 0.96
N SER A 626 -8.71 38.03 1.49
CA SER A 626 -9.21 37.73 2.84
C SER A 626 -9.60 36.28 2.95
N ALA A 627 -10.44 35.78 2.05
CA ALA A 627 -10.87 34.36 2.04
C ALA A 627 -9.66 33.39 1.97
N LEU A 628 -8.67 33.69 1.13
CA LEU A 628 -7.43 32.91 1.04
C LEU A 628 -6.62 32.90 2.34
N SER A 629 -6.55 34.06 3.03
CA SER A 629 -5.84 34.18 4.31
C SER A 629 -6.52 33.41 5.43
N GLU A 630 -7.85 33.28 5.36
CA GLU A 630 -8.69 32.52 6.29
C GLU A 630 -8.86 31.03 5.87
N ARG A 631 -8.23 30.62 4.77
CA ARG A 631 -8.40 29.31 4.14
C ARG A 631 -9.84 28.96 3.74
N ASP A 632 -10.67 29.99 3.51
CA ASP A 632 -12.00 29.80 2.91
C ASP A 632 -11.88 29.69 1.37
N TYR A 633 -11.41 28.51 0.91
CA TYR A 633 -11.23 28.26 -0.51
C TYR A 633 -12.54 28.21 -1.28
N GLN A 634 -13.66 27.92 -0.61
CA GLN A 634 -14.99 27.92 -1.23
C GLN A 634 -15.39 29.36 -1.61
N GLN A 635 -15.26 30.30 -0.68
CA GLN A 635 -15.56 31.71 -0.95
C GLN A 635 -14.60 32.27 -2.00
N ALA A 636 -13.29 31.95 -1.89
CA ALA A 636 -12.30 32.41 -2.87
C ALA A 636 -12.64 31.92 -4.30
N LEU A 637 -12.96 30.64 -4.47
CA LEU A 637 -13.35 30.06 -5.76
C LEU A 637 -14.65 30.66 -6.30
N SER A 638 -15.64 30.86 -5.45
CA SER A 638 -16.92 31.52 -5.84
C SER A 638 -16.74 32.96 -6.34
N GLN A 639 -15.86 33.73 -5.70
CA GLN A 639 -15.51 35.08 -6.15
C GLN A 639 -14.74 35.04 -7.47
N LEU A 640 -13.72 34.18 -7.59
CA LEU A 640 -12.92 34.02 -8.79
C LEU A 640 -13.75 33.54 -10.00
N ALA A 641 -14.79 32.75 -9.77
CA ALA A 641 -15.71 32.33 -10.83
C ALA A 641 -16.48 33.47 -11.51
N THR A 642 -16.64 34.61 -10.84
CA THR A 642 -17.26 35.80 -11.44
C THR A 642 -16.41 36.42 -12.54
N LEU A 643 -15.13 36.08 -12.62
CA LEU A 643 -14.22 36.60 -13.65
C LEU A 643 -14.32 35.81 -14.98
N HIS A 644 -15.12 34.78 -15.06
CA HIS A 644 -15.26 33.99 -16.30
C HIS A 644 -15.58 34.87 -17.52
N ASP A 645 -16.71 35.56 -17.51
CA ASP A 645 -17.14 36.37 -18.63
C ASP A 645 -16.18 37.53 -18.96
N PRO A 646 -15.66 38.31 -17.97
CA PRO A 646 -14.63 39.29 -18.22
C PRO A 646 -13.35 38.77 -18.85
N VAL A 647 -12.87 37.59 -18.43
CA VAL A 647 -11.65 36.97 -19.00
C VAL A 647 -11.91 36.42 -20.40
N ASP A 648 -13.05 35.79 -20.64
CA ASP A 648 -13.42 35.33 -21.97
C ASP A 648 -13.51 36.46 -22.97
N ARG A 649 -14.23 37.54 -22.60
CA ARG A 649 -14.34 38.72 -23.43
C ARG A 649 -12.99 39.41 -23.67
N PHE A 650 -12.13 39.47 -22.68
CA PHE A 650 -10.77 39.99 -22.83
C PHE A 650 -9.99 39.22 -23.89
N PHE A 651 -10.01 37.89 -23.90
CA PHE A 651 -9.33 37.11 -24.90
C PHE A 651 -9.98 37.13 -26.30
N ALA A 652 -11.26 37.47 -26.38
CA ALA A 652 -11.96 37.64 -27.66
C ALA A 652 -11.65 39.00 -28.32
N GLU A 653 -11.54 40.09 -27.53
CA GLU A 653 -11.48 41.45 -28.04
C GLU A 653 -10.07 42.08 -27.96
N VAL A 654 -9.15 41.56 -27.09
CA VAL A 654 -7.85 42.20 -26.81
C VAL A 654 -6.68 41.35 -27.34
N MET A 655 -5.84 41.98 -28.18
CA MET A 655 -4.56 41.38 -28.59
C MET A 655 -3.51 41.64 -27.51
N VAL A 656 -3.30 40.65 -26.59
CA VAL A 656 -2.40 40.75 -25.43
C VAL A 656 -0.98 41.18 -25.85
N LEU A 657 -0.44 40.51 -26.89
CA LEU A 657 0.91 40.74 -27.41
C LEU A 657 0.89 41.82 -28.50
N CYS A 658 0.43 43.06 -28.15
CA CYS A 658 0.43 44.19 -29.07
C CYS A 658 1.84 44.76 -29.30
N GLU A 659 1.96 45.66 -30.32
CA GLU A 659 3.23 46.28 -30.69
C GLU A 659 3.71 47.31 -29.66
N ASP A 660 2.80 47.94 -28.93
CA ASP A 660 3.13 48.90 -27.86
C ASP A 660 3.68 48.12 -26.63
N PRO A 661 4.99 48.33 -26.29
CA PRO A 661 5.62 47.58 -25.22
C PRO A 661 5.09 47.94 -23.83
N ASP A 662 4.59 49.17 -23.62
CA ASP A 662 4.07 49.63 -22.34
C ASP A 662 2.68 49.03 -22.10
N LEU A 663 1.81 49.11 -23.08
CA LEU A 663 0.49 48.50 -23.03
C LEU A 663 0.57 46.99 -22.87
N ARG A 664 1.44 46.33 -23.65
CA ARG A 664 1.71 44.89 -23.54
C ARG A 664 2.13 44.50 -22.13
N ARG A 665 3.04 45.25 -21.48
CA ARG A 665 3.45 45.03 -20.10
C ARG A 665 2.29 45.12 -19.11
N GLN A 666 1.39 46.06 -19.27
CA GLN A 666 0.23 46.22 -18.39
C GLN A 666 -0.79 45.09 -18.56
N ARG A 667 -1.04 44.63 -19.79
CA ARG A 667 -1.89 43.45 -20.07
C ARG A 667 -1.33 42.19 -19.44
N LEU A 668 -0.01 41.95 -19.53
CA LEU A 668 0.67 40.85 -18.88
C LEU A 668 0.63 40.96 -17.33
N ALA A 669 0.80 42.16 -16.78
CA ALA A 669 0.70 42.43 -15.34
C ALA A 669 -0.70 42.09 -14.79
N LEU A 670 -1.77 42.43 -15.49
CA LEU A 670 -3.14 42.08 -15.12
C LEU A 670 -3.33 40.55 -15.10
N LEU A 671 -2.89 39.85 -16.15
CA LEU A 671 -2.98 38.41 -16.23
C LEU A 671 -2.12 37.70 -15.16
N GLN A 672 -0.97 38.27 -14.79
CA GLN A 672 -0.11 37.75 -13.70
C GLN A 672 -0.80 37.85 -12.34
N GLU A 673 -1.47 39.00 -12.03
CA GLU A 673 -2.24 39.13 -10.79
C GLU A 673 -3.36 38.07 -10.71
N LEU A 674 -4.11 37.90 -11.79
CA LEU A 674 -5.18 36.92 -11.88
C LEU A 674 -4.63 35.50 -11.67
N GLN A 675 -3.61 35.10 -12.45
CA GLN A 675 -2.98 33.78 -12.30
C GLN A 675 -2.45 33.56 -10.88
N GLY A 676 -1.83 34.60 -10.29
CA GLY A 676 -1.33 34.57 -8.92
C GLY A 676 -2.39 34.25 -7.89
N ALA A 677 -3.63 34.75 -8.07
CA ALA A 677 -4.74 34.41 -7.18
C ALA A 677 -5.17 32.93 -7.31
N PHE A 678 -5.28 32.42 -8.52
CA PHE A 678 -5.60 30.98 -8.74
C PHE A 678 -4.49 30.07 -8.23
N LEU A 679 -3.22 30.37 -8.45
CA LEU A 679 -2.07 29.61 -7.96
C LEU A 679 -2.01 29.56 -6.41
N ARG A 680 -2.67 30.44 -5.71
CA ARG A 680 -2.83 30.33 -4.25
C ARG A 680 -3.78 29.21 -3.85
N ILE A 681 -4.56 28.64 -4.76
CA ILE A 681 -5.48 27.52 -4.52
C ILE A 681 -4.94 26.26 -5.18
N ALA A 682 -4.72 26.29 -6.49
CA ALA A 682 -4.24 25.18 -7.30
C ALA A 682 -3.62 25.69 -8.61
N ASP A 683 -2.77 24.88 -9.24
CA ASP A 683 -2.33 25.15 -10.62
C ASP A 683 -3.37 24.62 -11.61
N PHE A 684 -4.28 25.49 -12.01
CA PHE A 684 -5.38 25.17 -12.94
C PHE A 684 -4.88 24.72 -14.33
N SER A 685 -3.63 24.98 -14.69
CA SER A 685 -3.06 24.52 -15.96
C SER A 685 -2.93 22.99 -16.04
N LEU A 686 -2.93 22.32 -14.90
CA LEU A 686 -2.82 20.86 -14.77
C LEU A 686 -4.17 20.14 -14.79
N LEU A 687 -5.28 20.90 -14.70
CA LEU A 687 -6.63 20.33 -14.76
C LEU A 687 -6.95 19.85 -16.18
N GLN A 688 -7.59 18.70 -16.30
CA GLN A 688 -8.12 18.18 -17.55
C GLN A 688 -9.61 18.54 -17.63
N GLY A 689 -10.01 19.29 -18.65
CA GLY A 689 -11.42 19.57 -18.89
C GLY A 689 -12.20 18.25 -19.06
N ARG A 690 -13.43 18.21 -18.56
CA ARG A 690 -14.36 17.12 -18.83
C ARG A 690 -14.69 17.16 -20.33
N GLY A 691 -14.02 16.29 -21.16
CA GLY A 691 -14.32 16.15 -22.56
C GLY A 691 -15.67 15.47 -22.80
#